data_4dbe57651190a881a877450ed5af74c0
#
_entry.id   4dbe57651190a881a877450ed5af74c0
#
_cell.length_a   1.000
_cell.length_b   1.000
_cell.length_c   1.000
_cell.angle_alpha   90.00
_cell.angle_beta   90.00
_cell.angle_gamma   90.00
#
_symmetry.space_group_name_H-M   'P 1'
#
loop_
_entity.id
_entity.type
_entity.pdbx_description
1 polymer ?
#
loop_
_entity_poly.entity_id
_entity_poly.type
_entity_poly.pdbx_seq_one_letter_code
_entity_poly.pdbx_strand_id
1 'polypeptide(L)'
;MSVQRKMGHELAIRSRAARFVVCVSALTFVGCSSGGSINVGSGQAPDPATVDFPIFYVKRTIPQNADDLTELRDAIPDADLYKRDRASPSAPETNITERVTGTDLYDVKDVEVSPDGTKVIFAMRGPLTENMDEEDPPTWNIWEYDIPTDTLRRVIASDIIAEEGHDVAPHYLPDGRIVFSSTRQRRAKAILLDESKPQXEALTEARNEPAFVLHVMDENGGNIDQISFNQSHDLDPTVLMNGRVMWSRWDRIPGKNGIHLYTSNPDGTDLQLHYGANSHATGTDPSQPIQFVDAREMPDGRILALIRPFRSPDFGGDLVIIDXNTYVENTQPTLANQGMTGPAQTRATPNEVRTVPGPSPGGRFNSAFPLWDGTGRILVTWSQCRLLDTTVTPAAIVPCTEDRLADPNVRTAPPLYSVWMFDPAENTLMPVMEPVEGVMITDVVAAQPRPRPDVILDKVPGLDVDADLAAEGVGVLHIRSVYDFDGVDTAQPNIAAVSDPANPAHAQRPARFIRIEKPVSIPDDDVLDLDGAAFGATPYMREILGYAPIEPDGSVKXKVPANVAFQISILDANAQRVFPVHRAWLQLRPGEEVECNGCHAPATAQNPRSHGRKGLFASINSGASGDGVPFPNTNPAFLINAGDTMAEARIRTSCANDTPRCAALNLSVNVIDPGVWQNPPPAEPVIELRYDDTIPVPPTTLSCIQTWSPLCRITINYPQHIHPLWTKLRQTVDPVTSMVIADNTCARAGCHNRLDEQGQLQVPAGQLELTDG
;
A
#
# COMPACT_ATOMS: atom_id res chain seq x y z
N MET A 1 8.27 37.46 -1.25
CA MET A 1 9.60 36.90 -1.53
C MET A 1 9.58 35.83 -2.62
N SER A 2 8.57 34.99 -2.73
CA SER A 2 8.53 33.93 -3.75
C SER A 2 8.24 34.42 -5.16
N VAL A 3 7.50 35.51 -5.28
CA VAL A 3 7.04 36.01 -6.58
C VAL A 3 8.17 36.73 -7.37
N GLN A 4 9.09 37.35 -6.64
CA GLN A 4 10.23 38.00 -7.31
C GLN A 4 11.17 37.00 -7.97
N ARG A 5 11.28 35.79 -7.39
CA ARG A 5 12.11 34.75 -8.00
C ARG A 5 11.48 34.14 -9.26
N LYS A 6 10.16 34.19 -9.35
CA LYS A 6 9.45 33.68 -10.54
C LYS A 6 9.62 34.58 -11.74
N MET A 7 9.56 35.90 -11.50
CA MET A 7 9.83 36.85 -12.58
C MET A 7 11.26 36.73 -13.08
N GLY A 8 12.17 36.33 -12.20
CA GLY A 8 13.54 36.04 -12.58
C GLY A 8 13.68 34.85 -13.53
N HIS A 9 12.81 33.89 -13.40
CA HIS A 9 12.82 32.70 -14.26
C HIS A 9 12.37 33.04 -15.69
N GLU A 10 11.28 33.76 -15.82
CA GLU A 10 10.82 34.21 -17.13
C GLU A 10 11.83 35.15 -17.79
N LEU A 11 12.42 36.02 -16.97
CA LEU A 11 13.46 36.94 -17.48
C LEU A 11 14.73 36.18 -17.89
N ALA A 12 15.06 35.10 -17.22
CA ALA A 12 16.24 34.31 -17.60
C ALA A 12 16.04 33.58 -18.92
N ILE A 13 14.82 33.08 -19.17
CA ILE A 13 14.51 32.44 -20.45
C ILE A 13 14.57 33.46 -21.58
N ARG A 14 14.02 34.66 -21.36
CA ARG A 14 14.06 35.74 -22.36
C ARG A 14 15.46 36.28 -22.58
N SER A 15 16.27 36.34 -21.51
CA SER A 15 17.64 36.85 -21.67
C SER A 15 18.53 35.85 -22.38
N ARG A 16 18.29 34.54 -22.22
CA ARG A 16 19.06 33.54 -22.96
C ARG A 16 18.71 33.49 -24.42
N ALA A 17 17.41 33.67 -24.75
CA ALA A 17 16.97 33.78 -26.15
C ALA A 17 17.57 35.04 -26.81
N ALA A 18 17.58 36.14 -26.08
CA ALA A 18 18.16 37.38 -26.57
C ALA A 18 19.68 37.28 -26.80
N ARG A 19 20.38 36.59 -25.91
CA ARG A 19 21.81 36.35 -26.07
C ARG A 19 22.13 35.44 -27.25
N PHE A 20 21.27 34.45 -27.48
CA PHE A 20 21.42 33.55 -28.62
C PHE A 20 21.22 34.28 -29.93
N VAL A 21 20.23 35.17 -29.99
CA VAL A 21 19.97 36.01 -31.19
C VAL A 21 21.14 36.95 -31.46
N VAL A 22 21.71 37.54 -30.42
CA VAL A 22 22.87 38.43 -30.57
C VAL A 22 24.09 37.66 -31.05
N CYS A 23 24.32 36.43 -30.56
CA CYS A 23 25.44 35.61 -31.03
C CYS A 23 25.28 35.15 -32.47
N VAL A 24 24.05 34.80 -32.88
CA VAL A 24 23.79 34.41 -34.26
C VAL A 24 23.95 35.61 -35.20
N SER A 25 23.53 36.81 -34.77
CA SER A 25 23.69 38.01 -35.55
C SER A 25 25.18 38.43 -35.67
N ALA A 26 25.98 38.20 -34.64
CA ALA A 26 27.41 38.47 -34.70
C ALA A 26 28.14 37.48 -35.62
N LEU A 27 27.67 36.21 -35.64
CA LEU A 27 28.28 35.17 -36.48
C LEU A 27 28.01 35.42 -37.98
N THR A 28 26.87 36.01 -38.33
CA THR A 28 26.55 36.31 -39.73
C THR A 28 27.38 37.46 -40.27
N PHE A 29 27.89 38.33 -39.42
CA PHE A 29 28.73 39.43 -39.88
C PHE A 29 30.20 39.04 -40.09
N VAL A 30 30.66 37.99 -39.40
CA VAL A 30 32.05 37.54 -39.48
C VAL A 30 32.23 36.52 -40.62
N GLY A 31 31.13 35.93 -41.09
CA GLY A 31 31.18 34.90 -42.12
C GLY A 31 31.43 35.35 -43.54
N CYS A 32 31.54 36.65 -43.77
CA CYS A 32 31.69 37.14 -45.16
C CYS A 32 33.12 37.49 -45.57
N SER A 33 34.13 37.24 -44.74
CA SER A 33 35.44 37.76 -45.05
C SER A 33 36.61 36.80 -44.93
N SER A 34 36.46 35.52 -45.06
CA SER A 34 37.56 34.59 -45.37
C SER A 34 37.12 33.14 -45.10
N GLY A 35 37.52 32.25 -45.96
CA GLY A 35 37.17 30.83 -45.88
C GLY A 35 37.84 30.06 -44.74
N GLY A 36 37.59 30.48 -43.51
CA GLY A 36 38.04 29.74 -42.33
C GLY A 36 36.91 28.90 -41.79
N SER A 37 37.17 27.63 -41.55
CA SER A 37 36.23 26.75 -40.89
C SER A 37 35.94 27.27 -39.49
N ILE A 38 34.69 27.52 -39.18
CA ILE A 38 34.27 27.85 -37.82
C ILE A 38 34.30 26.55 -37.02
N ASN A 39 35.30 26.43 -36.19
CA ASN A 39 35.40 25.30 -35.27
C ASN A 39 34.48 25.60 -34.08
N VAL A 40 33.25 25.09 -34.14
CA VAL A 40 32.35 25.19 -33.00
C VAL A 40 32.95 24.25 -31.93
N GLY A 41 33.59 24.88 -30.99
CA GLY A 41 34.56 24.25 -30.12
C GLY A 41 34.08 23.02 -29.37
N SER A 42 35.04 22.18 -29.09
CA SER A 42 34.85 20.95 -28.34
C SER A 42 34.47 21.16 -26.88
N GLY A 43 34.16 22.39 -26.50
CA GLY A 43 33.78 22.70 -25.11
C GLY A 43 32.33 23.15 -24.94
N GLN A 44 31.52 23.07 -25.98
CA GLN A 44 30.15 23.51 -25.87
C GLN A 44 29.32 22.37 -25.19
N ALA A 45 28.63 22.72 -24.11
CA ALA A 45 27.77 21.76 -23.42
C ALA A 45 26.62 21.34 -24.34
N PRO A 46 26.21 20.10 -24.28
CA PRO A 46 25.03 19.65 -25.03
C PRO A 46 23.81 20.48 -24.67
N ASP A 47 22.92 20.64 -25.64
CA ASP A 47 21.62 21.26 -25.39
C ASP A 47 20.91 20.52 -24.28
N PRO A 48 20.56 21.16 -23.18
CA PRO A 48 19.95 20.47 -22.05
C PRO A 48 18.55 19.93 -22.35
N ALA A 49 17.91 20.39 -23.42
CA ALA A 49 16.60 19.89 -23.81
C ALA A 49 16.70 18.70 -24.77
N THR A 50 17.90 18.29 -25.17
CA THR A 50 18.09 17.20 -26.13
C THR A 50 18.41 15.90 -25.40
N VAL A 51 17.60 14.88 -25.65
CA VAL A 51 17.84 13.52 -25.17
C VAL A 51 17.95 12.62 -26.42
N ASP A 52 18.97 11.80 -26.46
CA ASP A 52 19.25 10.94 -27.61
C ASP A 52 18.34 9.73 -27.70
N PHE A 53 17.30 9.69 -26.88
CA PHE A 53 16.37 8.56 -26.80
C PHE A 53 14.96 9.04 -27.09
N PRO A 54 14.12 8.21 -27.70
CA PRO A 54 12.72 8.61 -27.85
C PRO A 54 12.06 8.74 -26.50
N ILE A 55 11.10 9.66 -26.43
CA ILE A 55 10.26 9.81 -25.24
C ILE A 55 8.83 9.46 -25.62
N PHE A 56 8.09 8.96 -24.64
CA PHE A 56 6.68 8.61 -24.81
C PHE A 56 5.86 9.33 -23.75
N TYR A 57 4.65 9.68 -24.11
CA TYR A 57 3.71 10.35 -23.21
C TYR A 57 2.29 10.16 -23.73
N VAL A 58 1.33 10.47 -22.87
CA VAL A 58 -0.08 10.40 -23.24
C VAL A 58 -0.60 11.82 -23.49
N LYS A 59 -1.33 12.00 -24.58
CA LYS A 59 -2.08 13.24 -24.85
C LYS A 59 -3.57 12.96 -24.70
N ARG A 60 -4.24 13.87 -24.02
CA ARG A 60 -5.70 13.79 -23.84
C ARG A 60 -6.29 15.19 -23.76
N THR A 61 -7.61 15.27 -23.89
CA THR A 61 -8.37 16.47 -23.56
C THR A 61 -8.39 16.61 -22.03
N ILE A 62 -8.36 17.83 -21.52
CA ILE A 62 -8.40 18.05 -20.06
C ILE A 62 -9.72 17.50 -19.52
N PRO A 63 -9.65 16.59 -18.51
CA PRO A 63 -10.88 16.03 -17.94
C PRO A 63 -11.71 17.08 -17.21
N GLN A 64 -13.01 16.85 -17.14
CA GLN A 64 -13.93 17.74 -16.41
C GLN A 64 -13.99 17.42 -14.92
N ASN A 65 -13.72 16.16 -14.54
CA ASN A 65 -13.79 15.72 -13.16
C ASN A 65 -12.38 15.63 -12.56
N ALA A 66 -12.31 15.73 -11.24
CA ALA A 66 -11.05 15.59 -10.54
C ALA A 66 -10.50 14.16 -10.69
N ASP A 67 -9.18 14.06 -10.67
CA ASP A 67 -8.50 12.77 -10.65
C ASP A 67 -8.56 12.20 -9.23
N ASP A 68 -9.13 11.02 -9.08
CA ASP A 68 -9.39 10.39 -7.78
C ASP A 68 -8.66 9.05 -7.67
N LEU A 69 -7.74 8.97 -6.72
CA LEU A 69 -6.95 7.75 -6.49
C LEU A 69 -7.78 6.57 -5.99
N THR A 70 -9.03 6.81 -5.61
CA THR A 70 -9.91 5.73 -5.14
C THR A 70 -10.82 5.18 -6.24
N GLU A 71 -10.68 5.68 -7.48
CA GLU A 71 -11.53 5.29 -8.61
C GLU A 71 -10.64 5.00 -9.84
N LEU A 72 -9.85 3.94 -9.73
CA LEU A 72 -8.88 3.58 -10.77
C LEU A 72 -9.51 2.98 -12.02
N ARG A 73 -10.73 2.46 -11.87
CA ARG A 73 -11.48 1.85 -12.98
C ARG A 73 -11.96 2.90 -13.98
N ASP A 74 -12.13 4.12 -13.52
CA ASP A 74 -12.66 5.20 -14.37
C ASP A 74 -11.76 5.45 -15.57
N ALA A 75 -12.36 5.86 -16.65
CA ALA A 75 -11.66 6.19 -17.89
C ALA A 75 -11.97 7.63 -18.28
N ILE A 76 -10.96 8.27 -18.84
CA ILE A 76 -11.06 9.64 -19.35
C ILE A 76 -10.89 9.54 -20.87
N PRO A 77 -11.96 9.70 -21.65
CA PRO A 77 -11.88 9.43 -23.08
C PRO A 77 -11.01 10.42 -23.83
N ASP A 78 -10.65 10.04 -25.04
CA ASP A 78 -9.89 10.83 -26.01
C ASP A 78 -8.40 10.93 -25.63
N ALA A 79 -7.77 9.78 -25.34
CA ALA A 79 -6.35 9.70 -25.04
C ALA A 79 -5.65 8.75 -26.00
N ASP A 80 -4.40 9.11 -26.35
CA ASP A 80 -3.53 8.27 -27.16
C ASP A 80 -2.10 8.34 -26.64
N LEU A 81 -1.34 7.28 -26.91
CA LEU A 81 0.09 7.23 -26.63
C LEU A 81 0.85 7.83 -27.80
N TYR A 82 1.73 8.77 -27.51
CA TYR A 82 2.57 9.45 -28.51
C TYR A 82 4.03 9.15 -28.25
N LYS A 83 4.80 9.14 -29.33
CA LYS A 83 6.24 9.03 -29.33
C LYS A 83 6.84 10.27 -29.96
N ARG A 84 7.86 10.83 -29.29
CA ARG A 84 8.69 11.88 -29.89
C ARG A 84 10.10 11.32 -30.02
N ASP A 85 10.73 11.49 -31.18
CA ASP A 85 11.98 10.78 -31.50
C ASP A 85 13.12 11.16 -30.56
N ARG A 86 13.06 12.33 -29.93
CA ARG A 86 13.96 12.75 -28.87
C ARG A 86 13.29 13.87 -28.06
N ALA A 87 13.88 14.24 -26.93
CA ALA A 87 13.31 15.26 -26.03
C ALA A 87 13.68 16.66 -26.53
N SER A 88 13.12 17.04 -27.67
CA SER A 88 13.38 18.32 -28.32
C SER A 88 12.10 18.79 -29.02
N PRO A 89 11.83 20.13 -28.99
CA PRO A 89 10.63 20.64 -29.67
C PRO A 89 10.62 20.37 -31.17
N SER A 90 11.78 20.26 -31.80
CA SER A 90 11.89 20.04 -33.26
C SER A 90 11.80 18.56 -33.63
N ALA A 91 11.76 17.64 -32.67
CA ALA A 91 11.74 16.21 -32.96
C ALA A 91 10.39 15.79 -33.57
N PRO A 92 10.39 14.83 -34.50
CA PRO A 92 9.12 14.30 -35.03
C PRO A 92 8.30 13.63 -33.95
N GLU A 93 6.98 13.79 -34.01
CA GLU A 93 6.02 13.19 -33.11
C GLU A 93 5.15 12.21 -33.87
N THR A 94 4.87 11.05 -33.29
CA THR A 94 4.03 10.02 -33.89
C THR A 94 2.97 9.56 -32.87
N ASN A 95 1.72 9.48 -33.32
CA ASN A 95 0.66 8.87 -32.51
C ASN A 95 0.78 7.35 -32.67
N ILE A 96 1.16 6.65 -31.62
CA ILE A 96 1.41 5.22 -31.67
C ILE A 96 0.11 4.41 -31.65
N THR A 97 -0.85 4.82 -30.85
CA THR A 97 -2.07 4.02 -30.62
C THR A 97 -3.16 4.29 -31.65
N GLU A 98 -3.06 5.31 -32.50
CA GLU A 98 -4.11 5.61 -33.50
C GLU A 98 -4.36 4.44 -34.45
N ARG A 99 -3.40 3.53 -34.64
CA ARG A 99 -3.58 2.32 -35.42
C ARG A 99 -4.61 1.37 -34.84
N VAL A 100 -4.93 1.53 -33.53
CA VAL A 100 -5.97 0.77 -32.82
C VAL A 100 -7.16 1.66 -32.55
N THR A 101 -6.93 2.86 -32.03
CA THR A 101 -8.01 3.75 -31.58
C THR A 101 -8.77 4.39 -32.72
N GLY A 102 -8.11 4.66 -33.84
CA GLY A 102 -8.73 5.31 -35.00
C GLY A 102 -9.37 6.62 -34.62
N THR A 103 -10.67 6.73 -34.86
CA THR A 103 -11.47 7.89 -34.47
C THR A 103 -12.34 7.64 -33.24
N ASP A 104 -12.22 6.44 -32.66
CA ASP A 104 -12.98 6.08 -31.47
C ASP A 104 -12.32 6.67 -30.21
N LEU A 105 -13.12 6.76 -29.16
CA LEU A 105 -12.64 7.30 -27.89
C LEU A 105 -12.02 6.18 -27.05
N TYR A 106 -10.76 6.35 -26.66
CA TYR A 106 -10.02 5.43 -25.78
C TYR A 106 -9.41 6.21 -24.64
N ASP A 107 -9.03 5.50 -23.59
CA ASP A 107 -8.16 6.06 -22.55
C ASP A 107 -6.85 5.25 -22.50
N VAL A 108 -5.75 5.96 -22.22
CA VAL A 108 -4.40 5.41 -22.14
C VAL A 108 -3.74 5.98 -20.90
N LYS A 109 -3.07 5.13 -20.11
CA LYS A 109 -2.35 5.58 -18.92
C LYS A 109 -1.24 4.62 -18.50
N ASP A 110 -0.46 5.01 -17.51
CA ASP A 110 0.51 4.15 -16.82
C ASP A 110 1.59 3.62 -17.77
N VAL A 111 2.30 4.53 -18.41
CA VAL A 111 3.32 4.21 -19.41
C VAL A 111 4.64 3.87 -18.71
N GLU A 112 5.28 2.76 -19.12
CA GLU A 112 6.60 2.33 -18.61
C GLU A 112 7.47 1.82 -19.74
N VAL A 113 8.79 1.74 -19.48
CA VAL A 113 9.79 1.37 -20.48
C VAL A 113 10.59 0.18 -19.95
N SER A 114 10.92 -0.76 -20.84
CA SER A 114 11.79 -1.89 -20.49
C SER A 114 13.21 -1.40 -20.14
N PRO A 115 13.95 -2.17 -19.32
CA PRO A 115 15.30 -1.75 -18.93
C PRO A 115 16.23 -1.50 -20.12
N ASP A 116 16.10 -2.26 -21.21
CA ASP A 116 16.94 -2.05 -22.39
C ASP A 116 16.48 -0.88 -23.26
N GLY A 117 15.35 -0.25 -22.93
CA GLY A 117 14.84 0.90 -23.66
C GLY A 117 14.15 0.60 -24.97
N THR A 118 13.87 -0.68 -25.28
CA THR A 118 13.35 -1.05 -26.60
C THR A 118 11.84 -1.28 -26.64
N LYS A 119 11.19 -1.41 -25.47
CA LYS A 119 9.75 -1.68 -25.40
C LYS A 119 9.09 -0.72 -24.45
N VAL A 120 7.83 -0.39 -24.76
CA VAL A 120 6.98 0.48 -23.94
C VAL A 120 5.71 -0.29 -23.62
N ILE A 121 5.31 -0.25 -22.34
CA ILE A 121 4.14 -0.95 -21.85
C ILE A 121 3.21 0.06 -21.18
N PHE A 122 1.91 -0.15 -21.32
CA PHE A 122 0.92 0.82 -20.81
C PHE A 122 -0.44 0.16 -20.68
N ALA A 123 -1.38 0.86 -20.04
CA ALA A 123 -2.77 0.42 -19.94
C ALA A 123 -3.62 1.19 -20.95
N MET A 124 -4.58 0.51 -21.58
CA MET A 124 -5.50 1.11 -22.55
C MET A 124 -6.88 0.50 -22.40
N ARG A 125 -7.90 1.30 -22.60
CA ARG A 125 -9.31 0.94 -22.45
C ARG A 125 -10.13 1.59 -23.54
N GLY A 126 -11.02 0.82 -24.19
CA GLY A 126 -11.92 1.35 -25.19
C GLY A 126 -12.41 0.29 -26.14
N PRO A 127 -13.25 0.68 -27.10
CA PRO A 127 -13.77 2.04 -27.32
C PRO A 127 -14.83 2.45 -26.29
N LEU A 128 -14.79 3.72 -25.90
CA LEU A 128 -15.70 4.33 -24.95
C LEU A 128 -16.78 5.11 -25.72
N THR A 129 -17.97 5.22 -25.16
CA THR A 129 -19.05 6.03 -25.74
C THR A 129 -19.53 7.06 -24.73
N GLU A 130 -20.09 8.16 -25.23
CA GLU A 130 -20.60 9.24 -24.37
C GLU A 130 -21.73 8.80 -23.46
N ASN A 131 -22.47 7.78 -23.88
CA ASN A 131 -23.64 7.26 -23.14
C ASN A 131 -23.42 5.83 -22.68
N MET A 132 -22.16 5.47 -22.42
CA MET A 132 -21.80 4.12 -22.02
C MET A 132 -22.45 3.76 -20.69
N ASP A 133 -23.05 2.58 -20.64
CA ASP A 133 -23.62 2.06 -19.41
C ASP A 133 -22.50 1.77 -18.42
N GLU A 134 -22.59 2.33 -17.24
CA GLU A 134 -21.60 2.11 -16.19
C GLU A 134 -21.54 0.66 -15.72
N GLU A 135 -22.59 -0.12 -15.98
CA GLU A 135 -22.66 -1.51 -15.53
C GLU A 135 -21.77 -2.46 -16.33
N ASP A 136 -21.43 -2.12 -17.59
CA ASP A 136 -20.62 -3.00 -18.43
C ASP A 136 -19.61 -2.22 -19.28
N PRO A 137 -18.69 -1.50 -18.65
CA PRO A 137 -17.69 -0.72 -19.40
C PRO A 137 -16.61 -1.61 -19.99
N PRO A 138 -15.95 -1.17 -21.09
CA PRO A 138 -14.79 -1.90 -21.61
C PRO A 138 -13.71 -2.07 -20.55
N THR A 139 -12.97 -3.16 -20.63
CA THR A 139 -11.98 -3.55 -19.64
C THR A 139 -10.64 -2.86 -19.93
N TRP A 140 -9.98 -2.34 -18.90
CA TRP A 140 -8.59 -1.93 -19.00
C TRP A 140 -7.72 -3.14 -19.31
N ASN A 141 -6.79 -3.00 -20.28
CA ASN A 141 -5.87 -4.05 -20.69
C ASN A 141 -4.45 -3.51 -20.83
N ILE A 142 -3.47 -4.39 -20.69
CA ILE A 142 -2.06 -4.04 -20.87
C ILE A 142 -1.70 -4.23 -22.34
N TRP A 143 -1.06 -3.20 -22.91
CA TRP A 143 -0.57 -3.19 -24.30
C TRP A 143 0.92 -2.92 -24.29
N GLU A 144 1.59 -3.39 -25.34
CA GLU A 144 3.04 -3.26 -25.48
C GLU A 144 3.39 -2.79 -26.89
N TYR A 145 4.28 -1.81 -26.96
CA TYR A 145 4.83 -1.31 -28.21
C TYR A 145 6.31 -1.64 -28.29
N ASP A 146 6.73 -2.34 -29.36
CA ASP A 146 8.10 -2.69 -29.62
C ASP A 146 8.69 -1.66 -30.59
N ILE A 147 9.68 -0.88 -30.13
CA ILE A 147 10.21 0.24 -30.88
C ILE A 147 10.95 -0.23 -32.15
N PRO A 148 11.88 -1.20 -32.07
CA PRO A 148 12.61 -1.60 -33.27
C PRO A 148 11.74 -2.13 -34.40
N THR A 149 10.68 -2.86 -34.09
CA THR A 149 9.80 -3.46 -35.10
C THR A 149 8.56 -2.62 -35.41
N ASP A 150 8.33 -1.54 -34.65
CA ASP A 150 7.14 -0.69 -34.78
C ASP A 150 5.85 -1.55 -34.71
N THR A 151 5.75 -2.41 -33.70
CA THR A 151 4.58 -3.29 -33.54
C THR A 151 3.90 -3.00 -32.21
N LEU A 152 2.57 -2.96 -32.24
CA LEU A 152 1.72 -2.73 -31.06
C LEU A 152 0.83 -3.96 -30.87
N ARG A 153 0.79 -4.48 -29.63
CA ARG A 153 -0.04 -5.65 -29.33
C ARG A 153 -0.67 -5.53 -27.94
N ARG A 154 -1.85 -6.13 -27.78
CA ARG A 154 -2.40 -6.39 -26.46
C ARG A 154 -1.66 -7.61 -25.90
N VAL A 155 -1.14 -7.51 -24.66
CA VAL A 155 -0.29 -8.57 -24.11
C VAL A 155 -1.07 -9.85 -23.89
N ILE A 156 -2.31 -9.77 -23.38
CA ILE A 156 -3.19 -10.94 -23.25
C ILE A 156 -3.99 -11.04 -24.55
N ALA A 157 -3.62 -12.00 -25.39
CA ALA A 157 -4.20 -12.11 -26.73
C ALA A 157 -5.66 -12.60 -26.72
N SER A 158 -6.01 -13.47 -25.78
CA SER A 158 -7.35 -14.05 -25.69
C SER A 158 -8.34 -13.01 -25.16
N ASP A 159 -9.42 -12.75 -25.89
CA ASP A 159 -10.47 -11.82 -25.45
C ASP A 159 -11.10 -12.28 -24.13
N ILE A 160 -11.37 -13.58 -24.01
CA ILE A 160 -11.99 -14.13 -22.81
C ILE A 160 -11.12 -13.84 -21.57
N ILE A 161 -9.82 -14.08 -21.70
CA ILE A 161 -8.91 -13.86 -20.57
C ILE A 161 -8.70 -12.36 -20.32
N ALA A 162 -8.64 -11.57 -21.41
CA ALA A 162 -8.47 -10.12 -21.28
C ALA A 162 -9.64 -9.46 -20.53
N GLU A 163 -10.84 -10.00 -20.68
CA GLU A 163 -12.07 -9.45 -20.09
C GLU A 163 -12.31 -9.91 -18.66
N GLU A 164 -11.45 -10.76 -18.09
CA GLU A 164 -11.64 -11.26 -16.72
C GLU A 164 -11.49 -10.18 -15.64
N GLY A 165 -10.83 -9.07 -15.94
CA GLY A 165 -10.64 -7.99 -14.98
C GLY A 165 -9.91 -6.82 -15.59
N HIS A 166 -9.91 -5.70 -14.88
CA HIS A 166 -9.21 -4.50 -15.29
C HIS A 166 -7.74 -4.61 -14.90
N ASP A 167 -6.85 -4.38 -15.85
CA ASP A 167 -5.38 -4.42 -15.66
C ASP A 167 -4.81 -3.03 -15.91
N VAL A 168 -4.08 -2.49 -14.93
CA VAL A 168 -3.47 -1.17 -15.01
C VAL A 168 -2.05 -1.20 -14.43
N ALA A 169 -1.32 -0.10 -14.58
CA ALA A 169 -0.02 0.14 -13.96
C ALA A 169 0.99 -0.99 -14.19
N PRO A 170 1.24 -1.39 -15.45
CA PRO A 170 2.21 -2.44 -15.73
C PRO A 170 3.65 -1.95 -15.54
N HIS A 171 4.54 -2.89 -15.18
CA HIS A 171 5.97 -2.62 -15.10
C HIS A 171 6.72 -3.90 -15.43
N TYR A 172 7.86 -3.79 -16.14
CA TYR A 172 8.66 -4.96 -16.47
C TYR A 172 9.46 -5.44 -15.26
N LEU A 173 9.42 -6.75 -15.01
CA LEU A 173 10.37 -7.40 -14.11
C LEU A 173 11.67 -7.66 -14.86
N PRO A 174 12.81 -7.77 -14.16
CA PRO A 174 14.09 -7.96 -14.86
C PRO A 174 14.21 -9.28 -15.62
N ASP A 175 13.38 -10.26 -15.33
CA ASP A 175 13.35 -11.54 -16.07
C ASP A 175 12.40 -11.52 -17.27
N GLY A 176 11.76 -10.37 -17.56
CA GLY A 176 10.88 -10.22 -18.72
C GLY A 176 9.40 -10.38 -18.40
N ARG A 177 9.05 -10.90 -17.22
CA ARG A 177 7.65 -10.94 -16.81
C ARG A 177 7.15 -9.53 -16.53
N ILE A 178 5.84 -9.41 -16.30
CA ILE A 178 5.15 -8.13 -16.09
C ILE A 178 4.45 -8.17 -14.75
N VAL A 179 4.73 -7.17 -13.90
CA VAL A 179 3.95 -6.92 -12.68
C VAL A 179 2.95 -5.82 -12.99
N PHE A 180 1.73 -5.94 -12.49
CA PHE A 180 0.66 -4.98 -12.78
C PHE A 180 -0.38 -5.02 -11.68
N SER A 181 -1.21 -3.98 -11.63
CA SER A 181 -2.30 -3.87 -10.67
C SER A 181 -3.60 -4.30 -11.37
N SER A 182 -4.45 -5.08 -10.69
CA SER A 182 -5.60 -5.67 -11.37
C SER A 182 -6.73 -6.01 -10.41
N THR A 183 -7.97 -5.93 -10.94
CA THR A 183 -9.17 -6.39 -10.23
C THR A 183 -9.39 -7.90 -10.38
N ARG A 184 -8.51 -8.62 -11.08
CA ARG A 184 -8.65 -10.08 -11.28
C ARG A 184 -8.72 -10.83 -9.96
N GLN A 185 -7.96 -10.38 -8.97
CA GLN A 185 -7.97 -10.95 -7.61
C GLN A 185 -7.94 -12.48 -7.63
N ARG A 186 -7.04 -13.01 -8.45
CA ARG A 186 -7.05 -14.45 -8.81
C ARG A 186 -7.01 -15.38 -7.61
N ARG A 187 -6.14 -15.11 -6.62
CA ARG A 187 -6.05 -15.96 -5.42
C ARG A 187 -7.21 -15.72 -4.46
N ALA A 188 -7.66 -14.47 -4.34
CA ALA A 188 -8.79 -14.16 -3.48
C ALA A 188 -10.07 -14.85 -3.98
N LYS A 189 -10.30 -14.84 -5.31
CA LYS A 189 -11.42 -15.56 -5.90
C LYS A 189 -11.33 -17.07 -5.67
N ALA A 190 -10.13 -17.64 -5.74
CA ALA A 190 -9.94 -19.06 -5.49
C ALA A 190 -10.32 -19.41 -4.04
N ILE A 191 -9.97 -18.55 -3.09
CA ILE A 191 -10.34 -18.76 -1.69
C ILE A 191 -11.87 -18.67 -1.50
N LEU A 192 -12.53 -17.70 -2.15
CA LEU A 192 -14.00 -17.64 -2.09
C LEU A 192 -14.62 -18.94 -2.60
N LEU A 193 -14.09 -19.48 -3.71
CA LEU A 193 -14.58 -20.74 -4.26
C LEU A 193 -14.36 -21.89 -3.26
N ASP A 194 -13.20 -21.97 -2.64
CA ASP A 194 -12.91 -23.01 -1.64
C ASP A 194 -13.85 -22.91 -0.44
N GLU A 195 -14.29 -21.69 -0.13
CA GLU A 195 -15.25 -21.45 0.95
C GLU A 195 -16.70 -21.64 0.51
N SER A 196 -16.93 -22.05 -0.73
CA SER A 196 -18.26 -22.24 -1.31
C SER A 196 -19.06 -20.92 -1.37
N LYS A 197 -18.35 -19.82 -1.60
CA LYS A 197 -18.95 -18.49 -1.76
C LYS A 197 -18.93 -18.07 -3.23
N PRO A 198 -19.83 -17.15 -3.65
CA PRO A 198 -19.72 -16.57 -5.00
C PRO A 198 -18.34 -15.93 -5.19
N GLN A 199 -17.85 -16.06 -6.39
CA GLN A 199 -16.55 -15.45 -6.68
C GLN A 199 -16.72 -14.00 -7.13
N UNK A 200 -16.79 -13.03 -6.27
CA UNK A 200 -16.90 -11.72 -6.42
C UNK A 200 -15.61 -11.12 -6.54
N GLU A 201 -15.58 -10.13 -7.27
CA GLU A 201 -14.47 -9.22 -7.12
C GLU A 201 -14.72 -8.38 -5.89
N ALA A 202 -13.91 -8.53 -4.89
CA ALA A 202 -14.13 -7.81 -3.63
C ALA A 202 -13.93 -6.32 -3.84
N LEU A 203 -14.88 -5.53 -3.36
CA LEU A 203 -14.79 -4.08 -3.40
C LEU A 203 -13.76 -3.57 -2.41
N THR A 204 -13.24 -2.38 -2.66
CA THR A 204 -12.40 -1.66 -1.69
C THR A 204 -13.22 -1.37 -0.44
N GLU A 205 -12.55 -0.98 0.63
CA GLU A 205 -13.27 -0.59 1.86
C GLU A 205 -14.07 0.70 1.67
N ALA A 206 -13.86 1.43 0.58
CA ALA A 206 -14.71 2.55 0.19
C ALA A 206 -16.01 2.08 -0.48
N ARG A 207 -16.08 0.82 -0.93
CA ARG A 207 -17.23 0.19 -1.57
C ARG A 207 -17.63 0.85 -2.89
N ASN A 208 -16.67 1.47 -3.57
CA ASN A 208 -16.97 2.19 -4.82
C ASN A 208 -16.51 1.43 -6.05
N GLU A 209 -15.53 0.55 -5.93
CA GLU A 209 -15.07 -0.28 -7.05
C GLU A 209 -14.28 -1.48 -6.53
N PRO A 210 -14.06 -2.50 -7.37
CA PRO A 210 -13.21 -3.63 -6.98
C PRO A 210 -11.79 -3.20 -6.67
N ALA A 211 -11.18 -3.85 -5.68
CA ALA A 211 -9.81 -3.53 -5.29
C ALA A 211 -8.83 -3.96 -6.37
N PHE A 212 -7.93 -3.05 -6.74
CA PHE A 212 -6.80 -3.34 -7.62
C PHE A 212 -5.64 -3.83 -6.75
N VAL A 213 -5.16 -5.06 -6.99
CA VAL A 213 -4.04 -5.64 -6.27
C VAL A 213 -3.01 -6.17 -7.26
N LEU A 214 -1.79 -6.39 -6.80
CA LEU A 214 -0.70 -6.73 -7.71
C LEU A 214 -0.80 -8.17 -8.21
N HIS A 215 -0.53 -8.32 -9.49
CA HIS A 215 -0.43 -9.60 -10.20
C HIS A 215 0.86 -9.62 -11.00
N VAL A 216 1.30 -10.81 -11.36
CA VAL A 216 2.44 -11.03 -12.25
C VAL A 216 1.98 -11.96 -13.37
N MET A 217 2.45 -11.71 -14.59
CA MET A 217 2.18 -12.57 -15.73
C MET A 217 3.44 -12.69 -16.59
N ASP A 218 3.45 -13.74 -17.43
CA ASP A 218 4.52 -13.91 -18.41
C ASP A 218 4.46 -12.80 -19.46
N GLU A 219 5.52 -12.67 -20.24
CA GLU A 219 5.64 -11.63 -21.27
C GLU A 219 4.54 -11.69 -22.33
N ASN A 220 3.86 -12.82 -22.47
CA ASN A 220 2.76 -13.00 -23.42
C ASN A 220 1.40 -13.16 -22.73
N GLY A 221 1.32 -12.77 -21.46
CA GLY A 221 0.04 -12.78 -20.74
C GLY A 221 -0.36 -14.10 -20.12
N GLY A 222 0.52 -15.10 -20.12
CA GLY A 222 0.26 -16.39 -19.48
C GLY A 222 0.61 -16.39 -18.01
N ASN A 223 0.16 -17.44 -17.31
CA ASN A 223 0.51 -17.72 -15.91
C ASN A 223 0.25 -16.52 -14.99
N ILE A 224 -0.94 -15.94 -15.10
CA ILE A 224 -1.32 -14.80 -14.28
C ILE A 224 -1.50 -15.25 -12.84
N ASP A 225 -0.81 -14.62 -11.90
CA ASP A 225 -0.91 -14.92 -10.48
C ASP A 225 -0.99 -13.64 -9.65
N GLN A 226 -1.76 -13.69 -8.56
CA GLN A 226 -1.88 -12.58 -7.61
C GLN A 226 -0.75 -12.67 -6.60
N ILE A 227 -0.06 -11.56 -6.35
CA ILE A 227 1.09 -11.53 -5.44
C ILE A 227 0.90 -10.60 -4.25
N SER A 228 -0.11 -9.73 -4.27
CA SER A 228 -0.38 -8.88 -3.10
C SER A 228 -1.83 -9.02 -2.66
N PHE A 229 -2.06 -8.81 -1.38
CA PHE A 229 -3.34 -9.06 -0.74
C PHE A 229 -3.67 -7.88 0.14
N ASN A 230 -4.67 -7.11 -0.27
CA ASN A 230 -5.08 -5.88 0.38
C ASN A 230 -6.60 -5.74 0.21
N GLN A 231 -7.25 -5.07 1.13
CA GLN A 231 -8.68 -4.80 1.01
C GLN A 231 -8.94 -3.61 0.09
N SER A 232 -7.99 -2.69 -0.02
CA SER A 232 -8.08 -1.53 -0.89
C SER A 232 -7.04 -1.63 -1.99
N HIS A 233 -6.67 -0.50 -2.62
CA HIS A 233 -5.79 -0.56 -3.81
C HIS A 233 -4.31 -0.74 -3.47
N ASP A 234 -3.63 -1.50 -4.31
CA ASP A 234 -2.19 -1.52 -4.48
C ASP A 234 -1.89 -0.93 -5.86
N LEU A 235 -1.15 0.19 -5.89
CA LEU A 235 -0.96 1.03 -7.07
C LEU A 235 0.50 1.10 -7.50
N ASP A 236 0.72 1.42 -8.78
CA ASP A 236 1.98 1.93 -9.31
C ASP A 236 3.20 1.09 -8.90
N PRO A 237 3.21 -0.24 -9.18
CA PRO A 237 4.40 -1.01 -8.88
C PRO A 237 5.58 -0.55 -9.72
N THR A 238 6.76 -0.52 -9.10
CA THR A 238 8.03 -0.27 -9.77
C THR A 238 9.05 -1.29 -9.27
N VAL A 239 10.07 -1.58 -10.07
CA VAL A 239 11.09 -2.57 -9.71
C VAL A 239 12.35 -1.83 -9.35
N LEU A 240 12.84 -2.06 -8.13
CA LEU A 240 14.06 -1.44 -7.61
C LEU A 240 15.29 -2.16 -8.16
N MET A 241 16.44 -1.49 -8.15
CA MET A 241 17.69 -2.09 -8.64
C MET A 241 18.08 -3.37 -7.90
N ASN A 242 17.63 -3.52 -6.65
CA ASN A 242 17.86 -4.76 -5.89
C ASN A 242 16.88 -5.88 -6.26
N GLY A 243 16.00 -5.66 -7.22
CA GLY A 243 15.03 -6.66 -7.70
C GLY A 243 13.69 -6.69 -6.97
N ARG A 244 13.57 -5.99 -5.85
CA ARG A 244 12.30 -5.96 -5.12
C ARG A 244 11.28 -5.09 -5.85
N VAL A 245 10.00 -5.40 -5.67
CA VAL A 245 8.89 -4.59 -6.18
C VAL A 245 8.50 -3.62 -5.08
N MET A 246 8.42 -2.33 -5.44
CA MET A 246 7.88 -1.28 -4.55
C MET A 246 6.57 -0.79 -5.14
N TRP A 247 5.59 -0.51 -4.28
CA TRP A 247 4.31 0.02 -4.75
C TRP A 247 3.68 0.93 -3.70
N SER A 248 2.65 1.63 -4.13
CA SER A 248 1.84 2.50 -3.28
C SER A 248 0.63 1.70 -2.80
N ARG A 249 0.57 1.42 -1.50
CA ARG A 249 -0.55 0.68 -0.91
C ARG A 249 -1.48 1.63 -0.18
N TRP A 250 -2.76 1.52 -0.47
CA TRP A 250 -3.80 2.23 0.28
C TRP A 250 -4.16 1.39 1.51
N ASP A 251 -3.66 1.83 2.66
CA ASP A 251 -4.08 1.28 3.95
C ASP A 251 -5.33 2.02 4.38
N ARG A 252 -6.47 1.33 4.34
CA ARG A 252 -7.75 1.88 4.76
C ARG A 252 -8.36 0.95 5.79
N ILE A 253 -8.21 1.31 7.04
CA ILE A 253 -8.66 0.50 8.18
C ILE A 253 -8.95 1.49 9.33
N PRO A 254 -9.74 1.09 10.34
CA PRO A 254 -10.09 2.04 11.39
C PRO A 254 -8.88 2.77 11.97
N GLY A 255 -8.93 4.10 11.90
CA GLY A 255 -7.85 4.94 12.39
C GLY A 255 -6.70 5.14 11.43
N LYS A 256 -6.80 4.67 10.18
CA LYS A 256 -5.78 4.89 9.16
C LYS A 256 -6.42 4.97 7.78
N ASN A 257 -6.04 5.99 7.04
CA ASN A 257 -6.48 6.15 5.65
C ASN A 257 -5.38 6.89 4.89
N GLY A 258 -4.53 6.12 4.21
CA GLY A 258 -3.40 6.73 3.50
C GLY A 258 -2.73 5.77 2.55
N ILE A 259 -2.13 6.34 1.50
CA ILE A 259 -1.38 5.60 0.49
C ILE A 259 0.10 5.90 0.69
N HIS A 260 0.89 4.84 0.92
CA HIS A 260 2.33 4.97 1.17
C HIS A 260 3.06 3.72 0.69
N LEU A 261 4.37 3.65 0.87
CA LEU A 261 5.23 2.73 0.10
C LEU A 261 5.48 1.41 0.83
N TYR A 262 5.21 0.31 0.14
CA TYR A 262 5.51 -1.06 0.55
C TYR A 262 6.47 -1.70 -0.43
N THR A 263 7.17 -2.74 -0.01
CA THR A 263 7.98 -3.57 -0.90
C THR A 263 7.75 -5.06 -0.62
N SER A 264 8.01 -5.88 -1.63
CA SER A 264 8.06 -7.34 -1.48
C SER A 264 8.99 -7.91 -2.55
N ASN A 265 9.27 -9.21 -2.45
CA ASN A 265 9.87 -9.95 -3.56
C ASN A 265 8.85 -10.05 -4.70
N PRO A 266 9.28 -10.32 -5.94
CA PRO A 266 8.34 -10.39 -7.07
C PRO A 266 7.27 -11.47 -6.95
N ASP A 267 7.48 -12.48 -6.08
CA ASP A 267 6.46 -13.51 -5.83
C ASP A 267 5.53 -13.15 -4.66
N GLY A 268 5.65 -11.96 -4.10
CA GLY A 268 4.82 -11.50 -2.99
C GLY A 268 5.32 -11.90 -1.62
N THR A 269 6.43 -12.63 -1.54
CA THR A 269 7.02 -12.97 -0.23
C THR A 269 7.76 -11.77 0.37
N ASP A 270 7.98 -11.81 1.66
CA ASP A 270 8.74 -10.79 2.41
C ASP A 270 8.14 -9.39 2.25
N LEU A 271 6.83 -9.28 2.49
CA LEU A 271 6.14 -7.99 2.49
C LEU A 271 6.70 -7.09 3.58
N GLN A 272 7.04 -5.85 3.23
CA GLN A 272 7.53 -4.88 4.18
C GLN A 272 6.90 -3.51 3.94
N LEU A 273 6.46 -2.87 5.02
CA LEU A 273 6.13 -1.45 4.99
C LEU A 273 7.45 -0.68 4.91
N HIS A 274 7.66 0.06 3.85
CA HIS A 274 8.96 0.65 3.57
C HIS A 274 9.07 2.10 4.04
N TYR A 275 8.09 2.95 3.67
CA TYR A 275 8.22 4.38 3.97
C TYR A 275 6.86 5.06 3.93
N GLY A 276 6.65 6.00 4.85
CA GLY A 276 5.66 7.07 4.68
C GLY A 276 4.34 6.89 5.41
N ALA A 277 4.16 5.80 6.17
CA ALA A 277 2.88 5.51 6.83
C ALA A 277 2.44 6.61 7.80
N ASN A 278 3.38 7.41 8.30
CA ASN A 278 3.09 8.51 9.23
C ASN A 278 3.63 9.86 8.69
N SER A 279 3.78 9.98 7.37
CA SER A 279 4.33 11.19 6.75
C SER A 279 3.33 11.89 5.83
N HIS A 280 2.03 11.67 6.07
CA HIS A 280 0.98 12.25 5.22
C HIS A 280 0.75 13.74 5.46
N ALA A 281 1.32 14.31 6.51
CA ALA A 281 1.20 15.73 6.82
C ALA A 281 2.35 16.57 6.25
N THR A 282 3.04 16.07 5.23
CA THR A 282 4.22 16.74 4.65
C THR A 282 3.90 17.60 3.42
N GLY A 283 2.61 17.75 3.09
CA GLY A 283 2.19 18.69 2.06
C GLY A 283 2.26 20.13 2.53
N THR A 284 1.82 21.05 1.69
CA THR A 284 1.86 22.48 2.03
C THR A 284 0.88 22.88 3.13
N ASP A 285 -0.15 22.06 3.34
CA ASP A 285 -1.07 22.25 4.48
C ASP A 285 -1.10 20.94 5.26
N PRO A 286 -0.46 20.88 6.44
CA PRO A 286 -0.43 19.66 7.24
C PRO A 286 -1.79 19.08 7.61
N SER A 287 -2.85 19.90 7.61
CA SER A 287 -4.19 19.43 7.91
C SER A 287 -4.89 18.75 6.74
N GLN A 288 -4.30 18.81 5.55
CA GLN A 288 -4.83 18.19 4.32
C GLN A 288 -3.82 17.14 3.85
N PRO A 289 -4.06 15.86 4.17
CA PRO A 289 -3.06 14.82 3.92
C PRO A 289 -2.72 14.63 2.46
N ILE A 290 -1.45 14.29 2.21
CA ILE A 290 -0.98 13.89 0.89
C ILE A 290 -0.79 12.37 0.85
N GLN A 291 -0.78 11.84 -0.37
CA GLN A 291 -0.55 10.43 -0.65
C GLN A 291 0.73 10.31 -1.47
N PHE A 292 1.45 9.19 -1.32
CA PHE A 292 2.69 8.91 -2.06
C PHE A 292 2.37 7.98 -3.22
N VAL A 293 2.56 8.47 -4.44
CA VAL A 293 2.26 7.69 -5.66
C VAL A 293 3.37 7.86 -6.69
N ASP A 294 3.37 7.03 -7.72
CA ASP A 294 4.29 7.10 -8.85
C ASP A 294 5.76 7.10 -8.43
N ALA A 295 6.11 6.22 -7.49
CA ALA A 295 7.48 6.12 -7.02
C ALA A 295 8.40 5.54 -8.11
N ARG A 296 9.59 6.15 -8.27
CA ARG A 296 10.62 5.65 -9.19
C ARG A 296 11.98 5.74 -8.50
N GLU A 297 12.79 4.70 -8.64
CA GLU A 297 14.16 4.75 -8.11
C GLU A 297 15.03 5.62 -9.02
N MET A 298 15.82 6.47 -8.40
CA MET A 298 16.79 7.32 -9.10
C MET A 298 18.13 6.61 -9.21
N PRO A 299 19.02 7.05 -10.13
CA PRO A 299 20.34 6.42 -10.24
C PRO A 299 21.16 6.40 -8.96
N ASP A 300 20.91 7.31 -8.03
CA ASP A 300 21.64 7.35 -6.73
C ASP A 300 20.96 6.51 -5.64
N GLY A 301 19.89 5.79 -5.97
CA GLY A 301 19.20 4.90 -5.04
C GLY A 301 18.10 5.55 -4.21
N ARG A 302 17.93 6.87 -4.32
CA ARG A 302 16.80 7.52 -3.67
C ARG A 302 15.53 7.31 -4.51
N ILE A 303 14.38 7.66 -3.94
CA ILE A 303 13.08 7.49 -4.60
C ILE A 303 12.52 8.85 -4.97
N LEU A 304 12.17 9.01 -6.24
CA LEU A 304 11.39 10.15 -6.71
C LEU A 304 9.92 9.76 -6.66
N ALA A 305 9.08 10.56 -5.98
CA ALA A 305 7.66 10.25 -5.84
C ALA A 305 6.82 11.51 -6.00
N LEU A 306 5.59 11.31 -6.44
CA LEU A 306 4.59 12.37 -6.50
C LEU A 306 3.82 12.37 -5.18
N ILE A 307 3.67 13.55 -4.57
CA ILE A 307 2.79 13.70 -3.39
C ILE A 307 1.59 14.57 -3.78
N ARG A 308 0.40 14.06 -3.49
CA ARG A 308 -0.85 14.71 -3.89
C ARG A 308 -1.99 14.25 -2.97
N PRO A 309 -3.09 15.01 -2.88
CA PRO A 309 -4.26 14.51 -2.14
C PRO A 309 -4.94 13.35 -2.86
N PHE A 310 -5.85 12.64 -2.19
CA PHE A 310 -6.66 11.59 -2.82
C PHE A 310 -7.36 12.13 -4.07
N ARG A 311 -8.02 13.28 -3.96
CA ARG A 311 -8.68 13.92 -5.09
C ARG A 311 -7.92 15.18 -5.48
N SER A 312 -7.47 15.24 -6.71
CA SER A 312 -6.76 16.41 -7.21
C SER A 312 -7.56 17.07 -8.33
N PRO A 313 -8.15 18.25 -8.10
CA PRO A 313 -8.90 18.93 -9.15
C PRO A 313 -7.99 19.43 -10.26
N ASP A 314 -6.69 19.55 -10.01
CA ASP A 314 -5.72 20.02 -11.00
C ASP A 314 -4.83 18.90 -11.55
N PHE A 315 -5.14 17.63 -11.23
CA PHE A 315 -4.50 16.43 -11.77
C PHE A 315 -3.01 16.30 -11.45
N GLY A 316 -2.55 16.93 -10.37
CA GLY A 316 -1.13 16.86 -10.06
C GLY A 316 -0.80 17.18 -8.61
N GLY A 317 0.48 17.23 -8.35
CA GLY A 317 1.00 17.52 -7.02
C GLY A 317 2.45 17.95 -7.10
N ASP A 318 3.17 17.75 -5.98
CA ASP A 318 4.58 18.09 -5.89
C ASP A 318 5.45 16.84 -6.08
N LEU A 319 6.67 17.02 -6.51
CA LEU A 319 7.66 15.95 -6.61
C LEU A 319 8.61 16.04 -5.43
N VAL A 320 8.81 14.92 -4.75
CA VAL A 320 9.77 14.81 -3.66
C VAL A 320 10.77 13.70 -3.94
N ILE A 321 11.99 13.90 -3.44
CA ILE A 321 13.05 12.90 -3.47
C ILE A 321 13.20 12.39 -2.04
N ILE A 322 13.08 11.06 -1.88
CA ILE A 322 13.00 10.40 -0.58
C ILE A 322 14.22 9.52 -0.35
N ASP A 323 14.87 9.68 0.80
CA ASP A 323 15.94 8.77 1.21
C ASP A 323 15.31 7.59 1.98
N UNK A 324 14.89 6.69 1.32
CA UNK A 324 14.27 5.63 1.78
C UNK A 324 15.10 4.80 2.46
N ASN A 325 16.33 4.82 2.25
CA ASN A 325 17.27 3.89 2.86
C ASN A 325 17.66 4.27 4.28
N THR A 326 17.75 5.56 4.53
CA THR A 326 18.15 6.09 5.84
C THR A 326 16.96 6.29 6.77
N TYR A 327 15.77 6.52 6.22
CA TYR A 327 14.59 6.91 6.98
C TYR A 327 13.40 5.99 6.72
N VAL A 328 12.58 5.81 7.76
CA VAL A 328 11.28 5.11 7.63
C VAL A 328 10.12 6.10 7.55
N GLU A 329 10.31 7.32 8.04
CA GLU A 329 9.37 8.43 7.96
C GLU A 329 10.16 9.71 7.71
N ASN A 330 9.47 10.78 7.37
CA ASN A 330 10.14 12.03 7.00
C ASN A 330 11.12 12.53 8.05
N THR A 331 10.79 12.37 9.34
CA THR A 331 11.67 12.82 10.43
C THR A 331 12.16 11.67 11.30
N GLN A 332 11.92 10.43 10.90
CA GLN A 332 12.27 9.26 11.70
C GLN A 332 13.29 8.40 10.94
N PRO A 333 14.54 8.40 11.37
CA PRO A 333 15.53 7.52 10.75
C PRO A 333 15.27 6.05 11.11
N THR A 334 15.85 5.15 10.36
CA THR A 334 15.89 3.74 10.73
C THR A 334 16.67 3.58 12.04
N LEU A 335 16.46 2.47 12.73
CA LEU A 335 17.18 2.20 13.96
C LEU A 335 18.70 2.09 13.74
N ALA A 336 19.12 1.73 12.53
CA ALA A 336 20.54 1.69 12.17
C ALA A 336 21.14 3.11 12.04
N ASN A 337 20.31 4.12 11.88
CA ASN A 337 20.76 5.50 11.64
C ASN A 337 20.27 6.47 12.73
N GLN A 338 20.14 5.97 13.95
CA GLN A 338 19.70 6.79 15.08
C GLN A 338 20.58 8.04 15.22
N GLY A 339 19.92 9.15 15.53
CA GLY A 339 20.60 10.43 15.67
C GLY A 339 20.46 11.33 14.45
N MET A 340 20.09 10.80 13.32
CA MET A 340 19.75 11.64 12.16
C MET A 340 18.37 12.24 12.34
N THR A 341 18.17 13.45 11.85
CA THR A 341 16.94 14.20 12.15
C THR A 341 16.07 14.49 10.93
N GLY A 342 16.51 14.10 9.74
CA GLY A 342 15.74 14.36 8.53
C GLY A 342 15.87 15.80 8.06
N PRO A 343 15.04 16.24 7.13
CA PRO A 343 13.94 15.46 6.53
C PRO A 343 14.44 14.41 5.54
N ALA A 344 13.72 13.32 5.47
CA ALA A 344 13.95 12.29 4.45
C ALA A 344 13.53 12.79 3.08
N GLN A 345 12.51 13.64 3.05
CA GLN A 345 11.94 14.18 1.83
C GLN A 345 12.55 15.55 1.53
N THR A 346 13.06 15.70 0.32
CA THR A 346 13.47 17.01 -0.18
C THR A 346 12.65 17.29 -1.44
N ARG A 347 12.27 18.55 -1.63
CA ARG A 347 11.52 18.93 -2.82
C ARG A 347 12.42 18.75 -4.04
N ALA A 348 11.87 18.18 -5.11
CA ALA A 348 12.65 17.99 -6.35
C ALA A 348 13.00 19.32 -7.01
N THR A 349 12.11 20.31 -6.88
CA THR A 349 12.35 21.64 -7.44
C THR A 349 12.28 22.69 -6.33
N PRO A 350 12.95 23.84 -6.50
CA PRO A 350 13.06 24.80 -5.39
C PRO A 350 11.80 25.66 -5.17
N ASN A 351 10.95 25.81 -6.18
CA ASN A 351 9.75 26.66 -6.07
C ASN A 351 8.63 25.91 -5.37
N GLU A 352 7.90 26.58 -4.51
CA GLU A 352 6.80 25.95 -3.77
C GLU A 352 5.69 25.48 -4.70
N VAL A 353 5.38 24.18 -4.62
CA VAL A 353 4.25 23.56 -5.30
C VAL A 353 3.20 23.23 -4.24
N ARG A 354 2.01 23.76 -4.40
CA ARG A 354 0.95 23.56 -3.42
C ARG A 354 0.27 22.22 -3.65
N THR A 355 0.05 21.51 -2.55
CA THR A 355 -0.62 20.21 -2.59
C THR A 355 -2.12 20.33 -2.29
N VAL A 356 -2.62 21.55 -2.13
CA VAL A 356 -4.03 21.83 -1.85
C VAL A 356 -4.63 22.62 -3.02
N PRO A 357 -5.97 22.65 -3.16
CA PRO A 357 -6.60 23.39 -4.24
C PRO A 357 -6.24 24.88 -4.23
N GLY A 358 -6.27 25.50 -5.40
CA GLY A 358 -5.98 26.91 -5.58
C GLY A 358 -4.68 27.15 -6.32
N PRO A 359 -4.30 28.40 -6.52
CA PRO A 359 -3.10 28.74 -7.28
C PRO A 359 -1.84 28.17 -6.63
N SER A 360 -0.96 27.62 -7.45
CA SER A 360 0.31 27.03 -7.00
C SER A 360 1.45 27.78 -7.67
N PRO A 361 2.17 28.62 -6.92
CA PRO A 361 3.24 29.44 -7.56
C PRO A 361 4.32 28.62 -8.26
N GLY A 362 4.65 27.44 -7.78
CA GLY A 362 5.62 26.53 -8.42
C GLY A 362 5.01 25.67 -9.53
N GLY A 363 3.73 25.89 -9.85
CA GLY A 363 3.03 25.02 -10.77
C GLY A 363 2.68 23.69 -10.11
N ARG A 364 2.39 22.69 -10.94
CA ARG A 364 2.11 21.34 -10.47
C ARG A 364 2.71 20.32 -11.44
N PHE A 365 3.05 19.15 -10.88
CA PHE A 365 3.60 18.03 -11.65
C PHE A 365 2.56 16.93 -11.72
N ASN A 366 2.45 16.30 -12.89
CA ASN A 366 1.58 15.14 -13.07
C ASN A 366 2.38 13.83 -13.10
N SER A 367 3.55 13.84 -13.77
CA SER A 367 4.43 12.67 -13.85
C SER A 367 5.88 13.10 -13.96
N ALA A 368 6.80 12.15 -13.71
CA ALA A 368 8.23 12.42 -13.78
C ALA A 368 8.99 11.13 -14.09
N PHE A 369 10.12 11.29 -14.79
CA PHE A 369 11.00 10.17 -15.15
C PHE A 369 12.44 10.64 -14.97
N PRO A 370 13.18 10.10 -13.98
CA PRO A 370 14.59 10.47 -13.80
C PRO A 370 15.42 9.85 -14.92
N LEU A 371 16.32 10.63 -15.53
CA LEU A 371 17.18 10.14 -16.60
C LEU A 371 18.35 9.33 -16.02
N TRP A 372 18.75 8.30 -16.75
CA TRP A 372 19.83 7.40 -16.36
C TRP A 372 21.08 7.63 -17.24
N ASP A 373 21.31 8.87 -17.65
CA ASP A 373 22.42 9.25 -18.52
C ASP A 373 23.55 9.97 -17.78
N GLY A 374 23.51 9.99 -16.46
CA GLY A 374 24.55 10.64 -15.66
C GLY A 374 24.38 12.13 -15.48
N THR A 375 23.35 12.74 -16.08
CA THR A 375 23.11 14.19 -15.99
C THR A 375 22.38 14.62 -14.72
N GLY A 376 21.63 13.71 -14.11
CA GLY A 376 20.75 14.05 -12.98
C GLY A 376 19.49 14.76 -13.39
N ARG A 377 19.24 14.91 -14.68
CA ARG A 377 18.02 15.60 -15.17
C ARG A 377 16.79 14.72 -15.00
N ILE A 378 15.65 15.37 -14.91
CA ILE A 378 14.35 14.72 -14.73
C ILE A 378 13.40 15.22 -15.82
N LEU A 379 12.83 14.28 -16.56
CA LEU A 379 11.79 14.57 -17.55
C LEU A 379 10.47 14.63 -16.81
N VAL A 380 9.70 15.71 -16.96
CA VAL A 380 8.48 15.93 -16.18
C VAL A 380 7.33 16.37 -17.07
N THR A 381 6.10 16.06 -16.65
CA THR A 381 4.93 16.76 -17.14
C THR A 381 4.55 17.79 -16.08
N TRP A 382 4.55 19.05 -16.48
CA TRP A 382 4.42 20.18 -15.56
C TRP A 382 3.48 21.23 -16.14
N SER A 383 2.65 21.81 -15.27
CA SER A 383 1.79 22.94 -15.62
C SER A 383 2.21 24.14 -14.79
N GLN A 384 2.59 25.21 -15.45
CA GLN A 384 2.95 26.44 -14.73
C GLN A 384 1.71 27.06 -14.09
N CYS A 385 1.93 27.93 -13.11
CA CYS A 385 0.86 28.66 -12.46
C CYS A 385 0.26 29.68 -13.43
N ARG A 386 -1.07 29.64 -13.60
CA ARG A 386 -1.81 30.58 -14.46
C ARG A 386 -3.13 30.92 -13.77
N LEU A 387 -3.58 32.18 -13.95
CA LEU A 387 -4.78 32.67 -13.30
C LEU A 387 -5.79 33.16 -14.33
N LEU A 388 -7.06 33.20 -13.93
CA LEU A 388 -8.13 33.79 -14.72
C LEU A 388 -8.40 35.22 -14.28
N ASP A 389 -8.28 36.16 -15.19
CA ASP A 389 -8.71 37.55 -14.98
C ASP A 389 -10.16 37.66 -15.46
N THR A 390 -11.09 37.66 -14.52
CA THR A 390 -12.52 37.71 -14.81
C THR A 390 -13.04 39.16 -14.89
N THR A 391 -12.15 40.15 -14.75
CA THR A 391 -12.55 41.55 -14.90
C THR A 391 -12.70 41.94 -16.35
N VAL A 392 -12.23 41.10 -17.28
CA VAL A 392 -12.40 41.29 -18.73
C VAL A 392 -13.30 40.19 -19.30
N THR A 393 -13.93 40.49 -20.46
CA THR A 393 -14.85 39.55 -21.11
C THR A 393 -14.40 39.38 -22.57
N PRO A 394 -14.10 38.12 -22.99
CA PRO A 394 -14.02 36.89 -22.20
C PRO A 394 -12.88 36.94 -21.19
N ALA A 395 -12.96 36.10 -20.15
CA ALA A 395 -11.93 36.05 -19.14
C ALA A 395 -10.57 35.71 -19.77
N ALA A 396 -9.53 36.43 -19.34
CA ALA A 396 -8.19 36.27 -19.88
C ALA A 396 -7.33 35.41 -18.95
N ILE A 397 -6.43 34.63 -19.55
CA ILE A 397 -5.44 33.87 -18.79
C ILE A 397 -4.21 34.75 -18.59
N VAL A 398 -3.81 34.90 -17.32
CA VAL A 398 -2.75 35.83 -16.95
C VAL A 398 -1.72 35.14 -16.05
N PRO A 399 -0.47 35.62 -16.03
CA PRO A 399 0.55 35.04 -15.15
C PRO A 399 0.24 35.25 -13.68
N CYS A 400 0.80 34.37 -12.83
CA CYS A 400 0.73 34.49 -11.39
C CYS A 400 1.72 35.54 -10.92
N THR A 401 1.23 36.74 -10.68
CA THR A 401 2.03 37.81 -10.08
C THR A 401 1.68 37.91 -8.60
N GLU A 402 2.56 38.50 -7.82
CA GLU A 402 2.36 38.67 -6.38
C GLU A 402 1.04 39.41 -6.09
N ASP A 403 0.78 40.47 -6.81
CA ASP A 403 -0.44 41.27 -6.64
C ASP A 403 -1.69 40.42 -6.91
N ARG A 404 -1.69 39.61 -7.97
CA ARG A 404 -2.83 38.79 -8.33
C ARG A 404 -3.03 37.67 -7.31
N LEU A 405 -1.94 37.05 -6.85
CA LEU A 405 -2.01 35.96 -5.86
C LEU A 405 -2.51 36.46 -4.49
N ALA A 406 -2.35 37.74 -4.22
CA ALA A 406 -2.84 38.34 -2.95
C ALA A 406 -4.36 38.53 -2.93
N ASP A 407 -5.02 38.47 -4.08
CA ASP A 407 -6.48 38.60 -4.15
C ASP A 407 -7.13 37.31 -3.62
N PRO A 408 -7.94 37.38 -2.54
CA PRO A 408 -8.55 36.16 -1.99
C PRO A 408 -9.58 35.52 -2.93
N ASN A 409 -10.03 36.24 -3.94
CA ASN A 409 -11.01 35.72 -4.90
C ASN A 409 -10.35 35.26 -6.22
N VAL A 410 -9.03 35.22 -6.27
CA VAL A 410 -8.33 34.81 -7.49
C VAL A 410 -8.67 33.35 -7.84
N ARG A 411 -8.83 33.09 -9.13
CA ARG A 411 -9.19 31.78 -9.65
C ARG A 411 -8.07 31.22 -10.52
N THR A 412 -7.81 29.94 -10.37
CA THR A 412 -6.82 29.24 -11.18
C THR A 412 -7.37 29.01 -12.58
N ALA A 413 -6.56 29.22 -13.59
CA ALA A 413 -6.88 28.82 -14.96
C ALA A 413 -6.76 27.30 -15.08
N PRO A 414 -7.43 26.68 -16.09
CA PRO A 414 -7.24 25.25 -16.32
C PRO A 414 -5.76 24.90 -16.47
N PRO A 415 -5.34 23.71 -16.01
CA PRO A 415 -3.91 23.37 -16.11
C PRO A 415 -3.46 23.22 -17.55
N LEU A 416 -2.16 23.44 -17.76
CA LEU A 416 -1.53 23.39 -19.09
C LEU A 416 -0.32 22.46 -19.01
N TYR A 417 -0.57 21.16 -18.78
CA TYR A 417 0.49 20.17 -18.66
C TYR A 417 1.15 19.90 -20.00
N SER A 418 2.47 20.01 -20.03
CA SER A 418 3.28 19.64 -21.18
C SER A 418 4.57 18.99 -20.68
N VAL A 419 5.41 18.53 -21.61
CA VAL A 419 6.68 17.89 -21.26
C VAL A 419 7.76 18.95 -21.10
N TRP A 420 8.48 18.88 -19.99
CA TRP A 420 9.59 19.77 -19.67
C TRP A 420 10.78 18.92 -19.17
N MET A 421 11.99 19.47 -19.37
CA MET A 421 13.22 18.88 -18.83
C MET A 421 13.65 19.73 -17.65
N PHE A 422 13.70 19.12 -16.46
CA PHE A 422 14.20 19.80 -15.27
C PHE A 422 15.67 19.43 -15.06
N ASP A 423 16.52 20.44 -14.93
CA ASP A 423 17.95 20.27 -14.65
C ASP A 423 18.21 20.79 -13.23
N PRO A 424 18.42 19.88 -12.24
CA PRO A 424 18.69 20.34 -10.88
C PRO A 424 19.99 21.11 -10.73
N ALA A 425 21.02 20.81 -11.55
CA ALA A 425 22.32 21.49 -11.44
C ALA A 425 22.20 22.97 -11.86
N GLU A 426 21.41 23.24 -12.89
CA GLU A 426 21.19 24.61 -13.37
C GLU A 426 19.93 25.24 -12.81
N ASN A 427 19.09 24.46 -12.17
CA ASN A 427 17.77 24.85 -11.65
C ASN A 427 16.92 25.46 -12.77
N THR A 428 16.82 24.76 -13.88
CA THR A 428 16.07 25.22 -15.05
C THR A 428 15.00 24.19 -15.45
N LEU A 429 13.87 24.72 -15.93
CA LEU A 429 12.82 23.94 -16.59
C LEU A 429 12.80 24.38 -18.07
N MET A 430 13.15 23.47 -18.96
CA MET A 430 13.23 23.71 -20.38
C MET A 430 12.07 23.01 -21.09
N PRO A 431 11.30 23.72 -21.93
CA PRO A 431 10.19 23.03 -22.61
C PRO A 431 10.72 22.02 -23.64
N VAL A 432 10.14 20.83 -23.63
CA VAL A 432 10.44 19.80 -24.62
C VAL A 432 9.42 19.83 -25.75
N MET A 433 8.23 20.31 -25.47
CA MET A 433 7.22 20.50 -26.50
C MET A 433 6.35 21.70 -26.15
N GLU A 434 5.78 22.30 -27.17
CA GLU A 434 4.91 23.46 -27.00
C GLU A 434 3.59 23.03 -26.33
N PRO A 435 3.21 23.64 -25.19
CA PRO A 435 1.92 23.33 -24.59
C PRO A 435 0.76 23.88 -25.43
N VAL A 436 -0.38 23.18 -25.40
CA VAL A 436 -1.57 23.55 -26.17
C VAL A 436 -2.76 23.63 -25.23
N GLU A 437 -3.49 24.74 -25.28
CA GLU A 437 -4.70 24.92 -24.47
C GLU A 437 -5.71 23.82 -24.75
N GLY A 438 -6.29 23.28 -23.68
CA GLY A 438 -7.28 22.22 -23.78
C GLY A 438 -6.70 20.84 -23.93
N VAL A 439 -5.39 20.72 -24.09
CA VAL A 439 -4.68 19.43 -24.21
C VAL A 439 -3.83 19.22 -22.97
N MET A 440 -3.90 18.01 -22.41
CA MET A 440 -3.15 17.64 -21.23
C MET A 440 -2.19 16.51 -21.58
N ILE A 441 -0.93 16.65 -21.17
CA ILE A 441 0.09 15.64 -21.36
C ILE A 441 0.38 14.97 -20.02
N THR A 442 0.39 13.64 -19.99
CA THR A 442 0.63 12.84 -18.78
C THR A 442 1.63 11.72 -19.06
N ASP A 443 2.04 11.02 -18.02
CA ASP A 443 2.75 9.73 -18.11
C ASP A 443 4.00 9.75 -18.99
N VAL A 444 4.86 10.75 -18.80
CA VAL A 444 6.08 10.87 -19.62
C VAL A 444 7.14 9.85 -19.17
N VAL A 445 7.77 9.19 -20.16
CA VAL A 445 8.90 8.29 -19.94
C VAL A 445 9.94 8.50 -21.04
N ALA A 446 11.20 8.13 -20.76
CA ALA A 446 12.27 8.10 -21.75
C ALA A 446 12.61 6.65 -22.09
N ALA A 447 12.61 6.29 -23.36
CA ALA A 447 12.97 4.96 -23.83
C ALA A 447 14.50 4.85 -23.86
N GLN A 448 15.08 4.85 -22.68
CA GLN A 448 16.51 4.97 -22.43
C GLN A 448 17.03 3.68 -21.83
N PRO A 449 18.10 3.09 -22.37
CA PRO A 449 18.71 1.93 -21.71
C PRO A 449 19.19 2.31 -20.32
N ARG A 450 18.94 1.42 -19.36
CA ARG A 450 19.42 1.58 -18.00
C ARG A 450 19.83 0.22 -17.44
N PRO A 451 20.60 0.18 -16.36
CA PRO A 451 21.00 -1.11 -15.80
C PRO A 451 19.79 -1.99 -15.50
N ARG A 452 19.91 -3.27 -15.83
CA ARG A 452 18.86 -4.24 -15.48
C ARG A 452 18.89 -4.48 -13.97
N PRO A 453 17.76 -4.41 -13.29
CA PRO A 453 17.71 -4.76 -11.86
C PRO A 453 18.14 -6.19 -11.61
N ASP A 454 18.54 -6.49 -10.39
CA ASP A 454 18.83 -7.86 -9.96
C ASP A 454 17.57 -8.72 -10.13
N VAL A 455 17.79 -10.01 -10.45
CA VAL A 455 16.69 -10.96 -10.56
C VAL A 455 16.53 -11.67 -9.21
N ILE A 456 15.35 -11.57 -8.63
CA ILE A 456 14.98 -12.35 -7.45
C ILE A 456 14.06 -13.45 -7.91
N LEU A 457 14.50 -14.69 -7.76
CA LEU A 457 13.73 -15.85 -8.22
C LEU A 457 12.56 -16.12 -7.28
N ASP A 458 11.45 -16.60 -7.83
CA ASP A 458 10.31 -17.02 -7.04
C ASP A 458 10.70 -18.17 -6.11
N LYS A 459 10.15 -18.20 -4.91
CA LYS A 459 10.39 -19.27 -3.96
C LYS A 459 9.77 -20.57 -4.44
N VAL A 460 10.53 -21.66 -4.37
CA VAL A 460 10.11 -22.97 -4.87
C VAL A 460 9.86 -23.92 -3.69
N PRO A 461 8.65 -24.51 -3.60
CA PRO A 461 8.37 -25.49 -2.56
C PRO A 461 9.32 -26.69 -2.61
N GLY A 462 9.85 -27.07 -1.46
CA GLY A 462 10.83 -28.17 -1.35
C GLY A 462 12.27 -27.74 -1.57
N LEU A 463 12.49 -26.50 -2.02
CA LEU A 463 13.83 -25.94 -2.20
C LEU A 463 14.02 -24.70 -1.32
N ASP A 464 13.15 -23.73 -1.47
CA ASP A 464 13.25 -22.44 -0.77
C ASP A 464 12.27 -22.34 0.40
N VAL A 465 11.14 -23.02 0.30
CA VAL A 465 10.10 -23.04 1.33
C VAL A 465 9.66 -24.49 1.56
N ASP A 466 9.02 -24.72 2.69
CA ASP A 466 8.58 -26.07 3.05
C ASP A 466 7.45 -26.53 2.11
N ALA A 467 7.63 -27.72 1.51
CA ALA A 467 6.67 -28.23 0.54
C ALA A 467 5.33 -28.62 1.17
N ASP A 468 5.34 -29.12 2.40
CA ASP A 468 4.09 -29.50 3.07
C ASP A 468 3.27 -28.28 3.47
N LEU A 469 3.93 -27.24 3.98
CA LEU A 469 3.23 -25.97 4.30
C LEU A 469 2.68 -25.35 3.01
N ALA A 470 3.44 -25.37 1.93
CA ALA A 470 3.00 -24.83 0.65
C ALA A 470 1.77 -25.59 0.15
N ALA A 471 1.80 -26.93 0.23
CA ALA A 471 0.68 -27.77 -0.20
C ALA A 471 -0.56 -27.57 0.67
N GLU A 472 -0.37 -27.31 1.96
CA GLU A 472 -1.46 -27.01 2.89
C GLU A 472 -2.08 -25.63 2.60
N GLY A 473 -1.37 -24.75 1.90
CA GLY A 473 -1.85 -23.39 1.62
C GLY A 473 -1.68 -22.46 2.79
N VAL A 474 -0.65 -22.65 3.60
CA VAL A 474 -0.38 -21.81 4.78
C VAL A 474 1.06 -21.29 4.72
N GLY A 475 1.29 -20.21 5.47
CA GLY A 475 2.62 -19.79 5.87
C GLY A 475 2.74 -19.85 7.37
N VAL A 476 3.92 -19.60 7.90
CA VAL A 476 4.18 -19.57 9.34
C VAL A 476 4.62 -18.16 9.75
N LEU A 477 3.93 -17.63 10.74
CA LEU A 477 4.32 -16.38 11.38
C LEU A 477 4.95 -16.71 12.72
N HIS A 478 6.17 -16.22 12.94
CA HIS A 478 6.88 -16.32 14.21
C HIS A 478 7.17 -14.91 14.71
N ILE A 479 6.65 -14.54 15.86
CA ILE A 479 6.96 -13.28 16.53
C ILE A 479 7.85 -13.64 17.72
N ARG A 480 9.07 -13.08 17.77
CA ARG A 480 10.02 -13.46 18.82
C ARG A 480 9.55 -12.97 20.20
N SER A 481 8.95 -11.77 20.27
CA SER A 481 8.27 -11.37 21.50
C SER A 481 7.30 -10.22 21.24
N VAL A 482 6.05 -10.38 21.64
CA VAL A 482 5.08 -9.28 21.57
C VAL A 482 5.41 -8.16 22.56
N TYR A 483 6.34 -8.38 23.49
CA TYR A 483 6.81 -7.34 24.40
C TYR A 483 7.92 -6.47 23.82
N ASP A 484 8.46 -6.85 22.67
CA ASP A 484 9.46 -6.07 21.97
C ASP A 484 8.76 -4.98 21.14
N PHE A 485 8.95 -3.72 21.51
CA PHE A 485 8.45 -2.60 20.69
C PHE A 485 9.65 -1.84 20.13
N ASP A 486 10.03 -2.18 18.88
CA ASP A 486 11.16 -1.57 18.17
C ASP A 486 12.46 -1.64 19.01
N GLY A 487 12.71 -2.79 19.62
CA GLY A 487 13.91 -3.02 20.41
C GLY A 487 13.82 -2.57 21.85
N VAL A 488 12.64 -2.15 22.30
CA VAL A 488 12.42 -1.75 23.69
C VAL A 488 11.58 -2.81 24.40
N ASP A 489 12.07 -3.30 25.54
CA ASP A 489 11.35 -4.29 26.37
C ASP A 489 10.21 -3.59 27.12
N THR A 490 8.99 -3.92 26.76
CA THR A 490 7.79 -3.35 27.40
C THR A 490 7.17 -4.28 28.44
N ALA A 491 7.75 -5.46 28.66
CA ALA A 491 7.29 -6.39 29.72
C ALA A 491 7.54 -5.77 31.10
N GLN A 492 6.68 -6.06 32.06
CA GLN A 492 6.82 -5.52 33.41
C GLN A 492 7.11 -6.63 34.39
N PRO A 493 8.24 -6.59 35.08
CA PRO A 493 9.29 -5.55 35.03
C PRO A 493 10.21 -5.68 33.79
N ASN A 494 10.33 -6.86 33.21
CA ASN A 494 11.12 -7.12 31.99
C ASN A 494 10.79 -8.53 31.48
N ILE A 495 11.28 -8.83 30.27
CA ILE A 495 11.01 -10.12 29.62
C ILE A 495 11.57 -11.31 30.44
N ALA A 496 12.70 -11.14 31.08
CA ALA A 496 13.29 -12.22 31.90
C ALA A 496 12.38 -12.58 33.07
N ALA A 497 11.76 -11.58 33.69
CA ALA A 497 10.85 -11.83 34.82
C ALA A 497 9.54 -12.52 34.37
N VAL A 498 8.93 -12.07 33.28
CA VAL A 498 7.66 -12.67 32.85
C VAL A 498 7.84 -14.07 32.28
N SER A 499 9.04 -14.40 31.75
CA SER A 499 9.31 -15.74 31.24
C SER A 499 9.69 -16.75 32.35
N ASP A 500 10.00 -16.31 33.56
CA ASP A 500 10.46 -17.17 34.65
C ASP A 500 9.29 -17.58 35.54
N PRO A 501 8.85 -18.86 35.52
CA PRO A 501 7.70 -19.30 36.34
C PRO A 501 7.88 -19.11 37.86
N ALA A 502 9.12 -18.97 38.35
CA ALA A 502 9.38 -18.68 39.75
C ALA A 502 9.14 -17.23 40.13
N ASN A 503 9.02 -16.34 39.17
CA ASN A 503 8.80 -14.93 39.39
C ASN A 503 7.29 -14.61 39.40
N PRO A 504 6.80 -13.83 40.39
CA PRO A 504 5.37 -13.51 40.42
C PRO A 504 4.86 -12.80 39.13
N ALA A 505 5.72 -12.09 38.40
CA ALA A 505 5.37 -11.42 37.17
C ALA A 505 4.88 -12.39 36.10
N HIS A 506 5.33 -13.65 36.15
CA HIS A 506 4.97 -14.68 35.17
C HIS A 506 3.43 -14.88 35.14
N ALA A 507 2.81 -15.06 36.30
CA ALA A 507 1.36 -15.26 36.37
C ALA A 507 0.57 -14.02 36.03
N GLN A 508 1.17 -12.83 36.11
CA GLN A 508 0.52 -11.55 35.88
C GLN A 508 0.80 -10.99 34.48
N ARG A 509 1.52 -11.73 33.64
CA ARG A 509 1.86 -11.24 32.30
C ARG A 509 0.59 -10.94 31.50
N PRO A 510 0.54 -9.80 30.79
CA PRO A 510 -0.72 -9.39 30.13
C PRO A 510 -1.02 -10.16 28.84
N ALA A 511 -0.02 -10.48 28.03
CA ALA A 511 -0.26 -11.08 26.71
C ALA A 511 -0.45 -12.59 26.87
N ARG A 512 -1.61 -13.11 26.48
CA ARG A 512 -1.93 -14.54 26.63
C ARG A 512 -2.29 -15.19 25.31
N PHE A 513 -2.93 -14.45 24.40
CA PHE A 513 -3.37 -15.01 23.13
C PHE A 513 -3.14 -14.02 22.01
N ILE A 514 -2.87 -14.54 20.82
CA ILE A 514 -2.89 -13.77 19.58
C ILE A 514 -4.15 -14.16 18.80
N ARG A 515 -4.85 -13.17 18.26
CA ARG A 515 -5.98 -13.38 17.37
C ARG A 515 -5.58 -12.89 15.98
N ILE A 516 -5.83 -13.72 14.99
CA ILE A 516 -5.57 -13.38 13.59
C ILE A 516 -6.90 -13.16 12.90
N GLU A 517 -7.02 -12.04 12.19
CA GLU A 517 -8.25 -11.64 11.51
C GLU A 517 -7.93 -11.28 10.06
N LYS A 518 -8.89 -11.52 9.18
CA LYS A 518 -8.79 -11.05 7.79
C LYS A 518 -9.98 -10.15 7.45
N PRO A 519 -9.87 -9.30 6.42
CA PRO A 519 -11.03 -8.52 5.99
C PRO A 519 -12.05 -9.43 5.30
N VAL A 520 -13.32 -9.06 5.42
CA VAL A 520 -14.38 -9.74 4.67
C VAL A 520 -14.33 -9.25 3.22
N SER A 521 -14.41 -10.18 2.28
CA SER A 521 -14.53 -9.82 0.86
C SER A 521 -15.92 -9.21 0.65
N ILE A 522 -15.95 -7.93 0.31
CA ILE A 522 -17.21 -7.18 0.18
C ILE A 522 -17.73 -7.37 -1.25
N PRO A 523 -18.91 -7.99 -1.43
CA PRO A 523 -19.46 -8.17 -2.77
C PRO A 523 -20.04 -6.87 -3.31
N ASP A 524 -20.10 -6.77 -4.63
CA ASP A 524 -20.89 -5.76 -5.31
C ASP A 524 -22.39 -6.10 -5.12
N ASP A 525 -23.26 -5.11 -5.18
CA ASP A 525 -24.71 -5.31 -5.04
C ASP A 525 -25.27 -6.25 -6.10
N ASP A 526 -24.65 -6.31 -7.28
CA ASP A 526 -25.04 -7.24 -8.34
C ASP A 526 -24.77 -8.70 -7.95
N VAL A 527 -23.78 -8.94 -7.12
CA VAL A 527 -23.46 -10.30 -6.64
C VAL A 527 -24.36 -10.66 -5.46
N LEU A 528 -24.48 -9.73 -4.52
CA LEU A 528 -25.30 -9.94 -3.33
C LEU A 528 -25.68 -8.57 -2.77
N ASP A 529 -26.94 -8.19 -2.94
CA ASP A 529 -27.46 -6.91 -2.46
C ASP A 529 -27.43 -6.91 -0.93
N LEU A 530 -26.43 -6.25 -0.37
CA LEU A 530 -26.27 -6.10 1.07
C LEU A 530 -26.68 -4.68 1.45
N ASP A 531 -27.68 -4.57 2.32
CA ASP A 531 -28.06 -3.28 2.86
C ASP A 531 -26.82 -2.62 3.47
N GLY A 532 -26.52 -1.41 3.05
CA GLY A 532 -25.37 -0.66 3.55
C GLY A 532 -25.35 -0.55 5.07
N ALA A 533 -26.53 -0.53 5.69
CA ALA A 533 -26.64 -0.47 7.15
C ALA A 533 -26.11 -1.75 7.82
N ALA A 534 -26.10 -2.87 7.11
CA ALA A 534 -25.61 -4.13 7.68
C ALA A 534 -24.10 -4.06 7.95
N PHE A 535 -23.38 -3.21 7.23
CA PHE A 535 -21.93 -3.10 7.36
C PHE A 535 -21.47 -1.81 8.06
N GLY A 536 -22.41 -0.90 8.28
CA GLY A 536 -22.08 0.42 8.82
C GLY A 536 -21.40 1.31 7.78
N ALA A 537 -21.01 2.48 8.21
CA ALA A 537 -20.43 3.51 7.34
C ALA A 537 -18.90 3.41 7.21
N THR A 538 -18.28 2.50 7.93
CA THR A 538 -16.82 2.43 8.03
C THR A 538 -16.33 1.00 7.77
N PRO A 539 -15.05 0.84 7.44
CA PRO A 539 -14.48 -0.45 7.03
C PRO A 539 -14.14 -1.34 8.23
N TYR A 540 -15.15 -1.83 8.92
CA TYR A 540 -14.93 -2.59 10.16
C TYR A 540 -15.17 -4.09 10.04
N MET A 541 -15.58 -4.59 8.88
CA MET A 541 -15.92 -6.01 8.76
C MET A 541 -14.67 -6.89 8.76
N ARG A 542 -14.66 -7.86 9.67
CA ARG A 542 -13.53 -8.77 9.85
C ARG A 542 -14.03 -10.19 10.05
N GLU A 543 -13.24 -11.15 9.58
CA GLU A 543 -13.43 -12.57 9.89
C GLU A 543 -12.28 -13.00 10.80
N ILE A 544 -12.61 -13.76 11.85
CA ILE A 544 -11.60 -14.32 12.75
C ILE A 544 -11.05 -15.59 12.11
N LEU A 545 -9.73 -15.63 11.88
CA LEU A 545 -9.06 -16.83 11.38
C LEU A 545 -8.78 -17.82 12.50
N GLY A 546 -8.59 -17.33 13.73
CA GLY A 546 -8.36 -18.14 14.88
C GLY A 546 -7.40 -17.50 15.87
N TYR A 547 -7.05 -18.26 16.89
CA TYR A 547 -6.23 -17.82 18.03
C TYR A 547 -5.08 -18.79 18.22
N ALA A 548 -4.00 -18.30 18.85
CA ALA A 548 -2.92 -19.15 19.34
C ALA A 548 -2.46 -18.63 20.70
N PRO A 549 -1.95 -19.51 21.58
CA PRO A 549 -1.42 -19.04 22.87
C PRO A 549 -0.09 -18.34 22.68
N ILE A 550 0.15 -17.30 23.46
CA ILE A 550 1.43 -16.58 23.52
C ILE A 550 2.23 -17.14 24.67
N GLU A 551 3.47 -17.51 24.42
CA GLU A 551 4.35 -18.09 25.43
C GLU A 551 4.81 -17.01 26.43
N PRO A 552 5.31 -17.45 27.61
CA PRO A 552 5.66 -16.44 28.65
C PRO A 552 6.68 -15.39 28.23
N ASP A 553 7.61 -15.71 27.33
CA ASP A 553 8.58 -14.72 26.83
C ASP A 553 7.97 -13.79 25.77
N GLY A 554 6.66 -13.91 25.53
CA GLY A 554 5.96 -13.13 24.52
C GLY A 554 6.06 -13.71 23.12
N SER A 555 6.72 -14.85 22.94
CA SER A 555 6.86 -15.43 21.60
C SER A 555 5.59 -16.18 21.20
N VAL A 556 5.36 -16.27 19.89
CA VAL A 556 4.24 -17.03 19.31
C VAL A 556 4.62 -17.47 17.91
N LYS A 557 4.23 -18.66 17.58
CA LYS A 557 4.50 -19.22 16.25
C LYS A 557 3.27 -20.00 15.80
N UNK A 558 2.59 -19.56 14.67
CA UNK A 558 1.39 -20.05 14.24
C UNK A 558 1.42 -20.14 12.81
N LYS A 559 0.60 -21.08 12.30
CA LYS A 559 0.28 -21.09 10.86
C LYS A 559 -0.80 -20.06 10.56
N VAL A 560 -0.65 -19.40 9.42
CA VAL A 560 -1.65 -18.44 8.95
C VAL A 560 -2.03 -18.84 7.51
N PRO A 561 -3.32 -18.81 7.12
CA PRO A 561 -3.68 -19.07 5.73
C PRO A 561 -2.90 -18.15 4.78
N ALA A 562 -2.33 -18.75 3.75
CA ALA A 562 -1.61 -17.99 2.73
C ALA A 562 -2.60 -17.33 1.78
N ASN A 563 -2.13 -16.29 1.09
CA ASN A 563 -2.90 -15.62 0.04
C ASN A 563 -4.14 -14.89 0.56
N VAL A 564 -4.05 -14.44 1.80
CA VAL A 564 -5.08 -13.56 2.39
C VAL A 564 -4.38 -12.38 3.07
N ALA A 565 -5.07 -11.25 3.10
CA ALA A 565 -4.66 -10.15 3.97
C ALA A 565 -5.03 -10.49 5.41
N PHE A 566 -4.17 -10.19 6.38
CA PHE A 566 -4.50 -10.45 7.77
C PHE A 566 -3.90 -9.40 8.71
N GLN A 567 -4.49 -9.30 9.89
CA GLN A 567 -3.97 -8.43 10.94
C GLN A 567 -3.98 -9.17 12.28
N ILE A 568 -3.31 -8.59 13.25
CA ILE A 568 -2.97 -9.22 14.54
C ILE A 568 -3.60 -8.41 15.66
N SER A 569 -4.18 -9.11 16.66
CA SER A 569 -4.56 -8.52 17.95
C SER A 569 -3.94 -9.35 19.06
N ILE A 570 -3.34 -8.68 20.05
CA ILE A 570 -2.77 -9.33 21.24
C ILE A 570 -3.78 -9.19 22.37
N LEU A 571 -4.13 -10.32 22.97
CA LEU A 571 -5.21 -10.41 23.95
C LEU A 571 -4.71 -10.91 25.30
N ASP A 572 -5.39 -10.46 26.37
CA ASP A 572 -5.16 -10.96 27.72
C ASP A 572 -5.98 -12.23 28.00
N ALA A 573 -5.98 -12.66 29.25
CA ALA A 573 -6.68 -13.88 29.70
C ALA A 573 -8.20 -13.78 29.54
N ASN A 574 -8.74 -12.57 29.42
CA ASN A 574 -10.18 -12.33 29.24
C ASN A 574 -10.53 -12.00 27.79
N ALA A 575 -9.61 -12.25 26.85
CA ALA A 575 -9.75 -11.95 25.43
C ALA A 575 -9.90 -10.46 25.13
N GLN A 576 -9.45 -9.59 26.05
CA GLN A 576 -9.41 -8.15 25.83
C GLN A 576 -8.07 -7.76 25.19
N ARG A 577 -8.13 -6.87 24.20
CA ARG A 577 -6.91 -6.41 23.51
C ARG A 577 -6.06 -5.57 24.46
N VAL A 578 -4.77 -5.90 24.54
CA VAL A 578 -3.85 -5.24 25.49
C VAL A 578 -2.85 -4.28 24.82
N PHE A 579 -2.71 -4.36 23.49
CA PHE A 579 -1.82 -3.46 22.74
C PHE A 579 -2.62 -2.73 21.66
N PRO A 580 -2.07 -1.64 21.10
CA PRO A 580 -2.79 -0.91 20.05
C PRO A 580 -3.17 -1.79 18.86
N VAL A 581 -4.23 -1.40 18.17
CA VAL A 581 -4.70 -2.09 16.97
C VAL A 581 -3.61 -2.08 15.89
N HIS A 582 -3.37 -3.22 15.29
CA HIS A 582 -2.52 -3.32 14.11
C HIS A 582 -3.24 -2.64 12.93
N ARG A 583 -2.62 -1.64 12.33
CA ARG A 583 -3.28 -0.79 11.33
C ARG A 583 -2.73 -0.97 9.93
N ALA A 584 -2.42 -2.22 9.59
CA ALA A 584 -1.95 -2.58 8.25
C ALA A 584 -2.33 -4.03 7.98
N TRP A 585 -2.36 -4.40 6.72
CA TRP A 585 -2.59 -5.78 6.32
C TRP A 585 -1.27 -6.46 6.02
N LEU A 586 -1.02 -7.56 6.69
CA LEU A 586 0.10 -8.47 6.41
C LEU A 586 -0.36 -9.53 5.43
N GLN A 587 0.61 -10.24 4.84
CA GLN A 587 0.32 -11.40 3.98
C GLN A 587 1.45 -12.42 4.10
N LEU A 588 1.13 -13.68 3.83
CA LEU A 588 2.11 -14.75 3.66
C LEU A 588 1.78 -15.48 2.38
N ARG A 589 2.83 -15.93 1.67
CA ARG A 589 2.66 -16.78 0.49
C ARG A 589 2.81 -18.25 0.91
N PRO A 590 2.29 -19.22 0.11
CA PRO A 590 2.34 -20.62 0.52
C PRO A 590 3.76 -21.09 0.85
N GLY A 591 3.92 -21.66 2.04
CA GLY A 591 5.20 -22.16 2.53
C GLY A 591 6.11 -21.10 3.11
N GLU A 592 5.76 -19.82 3.01
CA GLU A 592 6.58 -18.73 3.53
C GLU A 592 6.63 -18.77 5.05
N GLU A 593 7.82 -18.61 5.62
CA GLU A 593 8.00 -18.39 7.05
C GLU A 593 8.53 -16.98 7.27
N VAL A 594 7.83 -16.21 8.09
CA VAL A 594 8.22 -14.84 8.44
C VAL A 594 8.48 -14.77 9.93
N GLU A 595 9.68 -14.32 10.30
CA GLU A 595 10.01 -14.04 11.68
C GLU A 595 10.03 -12.53 11.90
N CYS A 596 9.30 -12.07 12.91
CA CYS A 596 9.29 -10.68 13.36
C CYS A 596 9.97 -10.60 14.72
N ASN A 597 10.76 -9.55 14.95
CA ASN A 597 11.37 -9.34 16.26
C ASN A 597 10.29 -9.10 17.31
N GLY A 598 9.27 -8.32 16.94
CA GLY A 598 8.18 -7.99 17.85
C GLY A 598 7.22 -7.02 17.21
N CYS A 599 6.64 -6.17 18.01
CA CYS A 599 5.72 -5.13 17.57
C CYS A 599 6.47 -3.85 17.24
N HIS A 600 5.78 -2.88 16.69
CA HIS A 600 6.31 -1.54 16.45
C HIS A 600 5.27 -0.51 16.86
N ALA A 601 5.71 0.56 17.48
CA ALA A 601 4.82 1.65 17.88
C ALA A 601 4.70 2.65 16.73
N PRO A 602 3.65 3.46 16.73
CA PRO A 602 3.59 4.57 15.77
C PRO A 602 4.82 5.45 15.90
N ALA A 603 5.33 5.92 14.77
CA ALA A 603 6.51 6.78 14.78
C ALA A 603 6.21 8.09 15.52
N THR A 604 7.16 8.52 16.34
CA THR A 604 7.09 9.80 17.03
C THR A 604 8.39 10.56 16.81
N ALA A 605 8.38 11.83 17.11
CA ALA A 605 9.57 12.66 16.95
C ALA A 605 10.75 12.20 17.83
N GLN A 606 10.45 11.51 18.91
CA GLN A 606 11.47 11.09 19.87
C GLN A 606 12.00 9.69 19.62
N ASN A 607 11.30 8.88 18.82
CA ASN A 607 11.61 7.47 18.66
C ASN A 607 11.62 7.06 17.18
N PRO A 608 12.80 6.81 16.61
CA PRO A 608 12.86 6.21 15.28
C PRO A 608 12.21 4.82 15.30
N ARG A 609 11.54 4.46 14.23
CA ARG A 609 10.81 3.21 14.15
C ARG A 609 11.26 2.40 12.94
N SER A 610 11.22 1.09 13.08
CA SER A 610 11.60 0.18 12.02
C SER A 610 10.43 -0.16 11.09
N HIS A 611 9.21 0.09 11.53
CA HIS A 611 7.99 -0.43 10.90
C HIS A 611 8.01 -1.96 10.82
N GLY A 612 8.72 -2.60 11.74
CA GLY A 612 8.86 -4.05 11.73
C GLY A 612 9.84 -4.57 10.68
N ARG A 613 10.59 -3.71 10.00
CA ARG A 613 11.55 -4.16 8.98
C ARG A 613 12.64 -5.03 9.61
N LYS A 614 12.89 -6.18 8.98
CA LYS A 614 13.90 -7.13 9.42
C LYS A 614 15.32 -6.53 9.29
N GLY A 615 16.20 -6.98 10.14
CA GLY A 615 17.62 -6.65 10.04
C GLY A 615 18.03 -5.29 10.55
N LEU A 616 17.08 -4.47 10.99
CA LEU A 616 17.40 -3.14 11.48
C LEU A 616 17.79 -3.11 12.95
N PHE A 617 17.40 -4.13 13.71
CA PHE A 617 17.77 -4.25 15.14
C PHE A 617 17.60 -5.70 15.58
N ALA A 618 18.28 -6.05 16.67
CA ALA A 618 18.13 -7.37 17.27
C ALA A 618 16.91 -7.38 18.20
N SER A 619 16.20 -8.51 18.26
CA SER A 619 15.08 -8.66 19.17
C SER A 619 15.57 -8.61 20.64
N ILE A 620 14.75 -8.05 21.52
CA ILE A 620 14.98 -8.13 22.97
C ILE A 620 14.94 -9.58 23.46
N ASN A 621 14.28 -10.46 22.72
CA ASN A 621 14.21 -11.90 23.03
C ASN A 621 15.32 -12.61 22.26
N SER A 622 16.48 -12.75 22.88
CA SER A 622 17.59 -13.47 22.28
C SER A 622 17.39 -14.99 22.31
N GLY A 623 16.34 -15.42 22.99
CA GLY A 623 16.01 -16.85 23.08
C GLY A 623 16.79 -17.57 24.18
N ALA A 624 16.71 -18.89 24.15
CA ALA A 624 17.27 -19.76 25.17
C ALA A 624 18.78 -19.61 25.30
N SER A 625 19.26 -19.54 26.54
CA SER A 625 20.69 -19.48 26.80
C SER A 625 21.39 -20.78 26.35
N GLY A 626 22.61 -20.63 25.88
CA GLY A 626 23.47 -21.77 25.52
C GLY A 626 24.32 -22.30 26.66
N ASP A 627 24.14 -21.77 27.87
CA ASP A 627 25.03 -22.06 29.00
C ASP A 627 24.56 -23.25 29.90
N GLY A 628 23.58 -24.00 29.44
CA GLY A 628 23.06 -25.17 30.18
C GLY A 628 21.82 -24.89 31.01
N VAL A 629 21.38 -23.64 31.06
CA VAL A 629 20.12 -23.24 31.72
C VAL A 629 19.32 -22.42 30.72
N PRO A 630 18.75 -23.08 29.72
CA PRO A 630 18.14 -22.37 28.61
C PRO A 630 17.04 -21.37 29.01
N PHE A 631 16.11 -21.81 29.86
CA PHE A 631 15.08 -20.93 30.45
C PHE A 631 15.02 -21.23 31.94
N PRO A 632 15.33 -20.28 32.82
CA PRO A 632 15.39 -20.52 34.24
C PRO A 632 14.03 -20.97 34.81
N ASN A 633 14.09 -21.97 35.69
CA ASN A 633 12.94 -22.47 36.48
C ASN A 633 11.78 -23.03 35.65
N THR A 634 12.05 -23.35 34.38
CA THR A 634 11.00 -23.91 33.51
C THR A 634 11.00 -25.45 33.58
N ASN A 635 9.92 -26.02 33.04
CA ASN A 635 9.72 -27.47 32.94
C ASN A 635 10.87 -28.07 32.11
N PRO A 636 11.64 -29.03 32.69
CA PRO A 636 12.80 -29.60 32.00
C PRO A 636 12.45 -30.58 30.88
N ALA A 637 11.16 -30.85 30.66
CA ALA A 637 10.74 -31.78 29.59
C ALA A 637 10.83 -31.17 28.18
N PHE A 638 11.00 -29.84 28.08
CA PHE A 638 11.05 -29.21 26.75
C PHE A 638 12.37 -29.49 26.01
N LEU A 639 12.25 -29.72 24.71
CA LEU A 639 13.38 -29.87 23.79
C LEU A 639 13.82 -28.45 23.34
N ILE A 640 14.88 -27.94 23.90
CA ILE A 640 15.29 -26.56 23.76
C ILE A 640 16.71 -26.48 23.13
N ASN A 641 16.84 -25.73 22.05
CA ASN A 641 18.14 -25.40 21.47
C ASN A 641 18.51 -23.97 21.83
N ALA A 642 19.80 -23.67 21.87
CA ALA A 642 20.28 -22.31 22.12
C ALA A 642 19.69 -21.36 21.07
N GLY A 643 19.16 -20.24 21.54
CA GLY A 643 18.56 -19.23 20.67
C GLY A 643 17.07 -19.43 20.38
N ASP A 644 16.50 -20.60 20.75
CA ASP A 644 15.05 -20.83 20.58
C ASP A 644 14.26 -19.84 21.42
N THR A 645 13.19 -19.31 20.85
CA THR A 645 12.13 -18.71 21.68
C THR A 645 11.35 -19.83 22.38
N MET A 646 10.58 -19.47 23.39
CA MET A 646 9.72 -20.47 24.06
C MET A 646 8.72 -21.08 23.08
N ALA A 647 8.22 -20.30 22.11
CA ALA A 647 7.32 -20.82 21.08
C ALA A 647 8.01 -21.88 20.22
N GLU A 648 9.26 -21.66 19.82
CA GLU A 648 10.01 -22.65 19.05
C GLU A 648 10.23 -23.92 19.86
N ALA A 649 10.60 -23.78 21.13
CA ALA A 649 10.83 -24.93 22.01
C ALA A 649 9.55 -25.75 22.24
N ARG A 650 8.43 -25.05 22.46
CA ARG A 650 7.13 -25.73 22.63
C ARG A 650 6.73 -26.50 21.37
N ILE A 651 6.88 -25.84 20.20
CA ILE A 651 6.56 -26.48 18.93
C ILE A 651 7.46 -27.69 18.70
N ARG A 652 8.77 -27.55 18.93
CA ARG A 652 9.71 -28.66 18.76
C ARG A 652 9.33 -29.84 19.64
N THR A 653 8.99 -29.60 20.91
CA THR A 653 8.62 -30.64 21.86
C THR A 653 7.31 -31.30 21.46
N SER A 654 6.30 -30.52 21.07
CA SER A 654 4.99 -31.04 20.69
C SER A 654 5.01 -31.77 19.34
N CYS A 655 5.95 -31.40 18.46
CA CYS A 655 5.95 -31.83 17.08
C CYS A 655 7.17 -32.68 16.73
N ALA A 656 7.76 -33.34 17.71
CA ALA A 656 9.06 -34.00 17.56
C ALA A 656 9.17 -34.87 16.29
N ASN A 657 8.07 -35.49 15.87
CA ASN A 657 8.07 -36.41 14.74
C ASN A 657 7.10 -35.97 13.60
N ASP A 658 6.52 -34.81 13.68
CA ASP A 658 5.46 -34.43 12.74
C ASP A 658 5.49 -32.92 12.34
N THR A 659 6.65 -32.32 12.39
CA THR A 659 6.83 -30.96 11.88
C THR A 659 7.00 -31.03 10.37
N PRO A 660 6.31 -30.21 9.58
CA PRO A 660 5.49 -29.04 9.92
C PRO A 660 3.98 -29.29 10.03
N ARG A 661 3.52 -30.50 9.93
CA ARG A 661 2.08 -30.83 9.99
C ARG A 661 1.49 -30.71 11.37
N CYS A 662 2.30 -30.44 12.33
CA CYS A 662 1.98 -30.45 13.76
C CYS A 662 0.79 -29.56 14.12
N ALA A 663 -0.18 -30.12 14.81
CA ALA A 663 -1.37 -29.41 15.26
C ALA A 663 -1.05 -28.27 16.23
N ALA A 664 0.10 -28.32 16.90
CA ALA A 664 0.51 -27.23 17.80
C ALA A 664 0.78 -25.91 17.07
N LEU A 665 0.98 -25.94 15.74
CA LEU A 665 1.12 -24.74 14.92
C LEU A 665 -0.23 -24.18 14.47
N ASN A 666 -1.31 -24.95 14.60
CA ASN A 666 -2.60 -24.52 14.06
C ASN A 666 -3.20 -23.41 14.92
N LEU A 667 -3.81 -22.43 14.27
CA LEU A 667 -4.75 -21.57 14.95
C LEU A 667 -5.95 -22.39 15.40
N SER A 668 -6.66 -21.94 16.41
CA SER A 668 -7.85 -22.62 16.88
C SER A 668 -8.87 -21.62 17.39
N VAL A 669 -10.14 -22.00 17.33
CA VAL A 669 -11.21 -21.22 17.97
C VAL A 669 -11.43 -21.68 19.40
N ASN A 670 -10.81 -22.80 19.81
CA ASN A 670 -10.82 -23.29 21.18
C ASN A 670 -9.37 -23.28 21.65
N VAL A 671 -8.89 -22.10 22.02
CA VAL A 671 -7.47 -21.92 22.35
C VAL A 671 -7.25 -22.03 23.84
N ILE A 672 -6.15 -22.63 24.21
CA ILE A 672 -5.80 -22.90 25.60
C ILE A 672 -4.39 -22.36 25.87
N ASP A 673 -4.24 -21.60 26.94
CA ASP A 673 -2.93 -21.35 27.54
C ASP A 673 -2.75 -22.42 28.64
N PRO A 674 -2.00 -23.46 28.34
CA PRO A 674 -2.01 -24.65 29.22
C PRO A 674 -1.10 -24.52 30.43
N GLY A 675 -0.36 -23.45 30.60
CA GLY A 675 0.55 -23.27 31.73
C GLY A 675 1.66 -24.31 31.78
N VAL A 676 2.11 -24.80 30.63
CA VAL A 676 3.03 -25.95 30.57
C VAL A 676 4.46 -25.64 31.01
N TRP A 677 4.78 -24.33 31.11
CA TRP A 677 6.15 -23.93 31.44
C TRP A 677 6.49 -24.03 32.93
N GLN A 678 5.48 -24.10 33.82
CA GLN A 678 5.73 -24.24 35.25
C GLN A 678 6.38 -25.61 35.57
N ASN A 679 7.07 -25.66 36.68
CA ASN A 679 7.72 -26.88 37.14
C ASN A 679 7.39 -27.12 38.61
N PRO A 680 6.50 -28.09 38.94
CA PRO A 680 5.79 -29.00 38.03
C PRO A 680 4.62 -28.31 37.32
N PRO A 681 4.30 -28.72 36.09
CA PRO A 681 3.16 -28.19 35.38
C PRO A 681 1.87 -28.90 35.72
N PRO A 682 0.71 -28.26 35.62
CA PRO A 682 0.49 -26.82 35.64
C PRO A 682 0.37 -26.29 37.07
N ALA A 683 1.09 -25.25 37.39
CA ALA A 683 1.06 -24.64 38.70
C ALA A 683 -0.02 -23.56 38.83
N GLU A 684 -0.52 -23.06 37.71
CA GLU A 684 -1.57 -22.05 37.67
C GLU A 684 -2.76 -22.57 36.87
N PRO A 685 -3.95 -21.98 37.05
CA PRO A 685 -5.12 -22.42 36.31
C PRO A 685 -4.91 -22.28 34.81
N VAL A 686 -5.38 -23.28 34.08
CA VAL A 686 -5.42 -23.23 32.62
C VAL A 686 -6.41 -22.15 32.19
N ILE A 687 -6.02 -21.33 31.23
CA ILE A 687 -6.88 -20.31 30.66
C ILE A 687 -7.36 -20.78 29.30
N GLU A 688 -8.65 -20.76 29.07
CA GLU A 688 -9.27 -21.23 27.84
C GLU A 688 -10.21 -20.19 27.28
N LEU A 689 -10.16 -20.01 25.94
CA LEU A 689 -11.17 -19.27 25.20
C LEU A 689 -11.83 -20.28 24.27
N ARG A 690 -13.11 -20.57 24.49
CA ARG A 690 -13.79 -21.66 23.78
C ARG A 690 -15.00 -21.16 23.00
N TYR A 691 -14.92 -21.32 21.68
CA TYR A 691 -16.01 -20.98 20.77
C TYR A 691 -17.14 -22.02 20.85
N ASP A 692 -16.79 -23.30 21.09
CA ASP A 692 -17.80 -24.36 21.19
C ASP A 692 -18.56 -24.34 22.51
N ASP A 693 -18.23 -23.42 23.41
CA ASP A 693 -19.10 -23.13 24.56
C ASP A 693 -20.32 -22.33 24.14
N THR A 694 -20.31 -21.70 22.95
CA THR A 694 -21.50 -21.05 22.42
C THR A 694 -22.50 -22.11 21.98
N ILE A 695 -23.77 -21.93 22.30
CA ILE A 695 -24.82 -22.88 21.98
C ILE A 695 -25.96 -22.21 21.25
N PRO A 696 -26.34 -22.72 20.10
CA PRO A 696 -25.78 -23.86 19.36
C PRO A 696 -24.45 -23.51 18.69
N VAL A 697 -23.64 -24.52 18.46
CA VAL A 697 -22.37 -24.33 17.74
C VAL A 697 -22.71 -23.81 16.34
N PRO A 698 -22.05 -22.73 15.91
CA PRO A 698 -22.40 -22.14 14.61
C PRO A 698 -22.13 -23.09 13.45
N PRO A 699 -22.89 -22.96 12.38
CA PRO A 699 -22.66 -23.77 11.17
C PRO A 699 -21.31 -23.44 10.55
N THR A 700 -20.57 -24.48 10.21
CA THR A 700 -19.34 -24.40 9.48
C THR A 700 -19.20 -25.70 8.70
N THR A 701 -18.13 -25.88 7.94
CA THR A 701 -17.98 -27.14 7.21
C THR A 701 -17.80 -28.30 8.16
N LEU A 702 -18.23 -29.48 7.73
CA LEU A 702 -18.11 -30.68 8.57
C LEU A 702 -16.65 -30.95 8.97
N SER A 703 -15.72 -30.74 8.05
CA SER A 703 -14.29 -30.93 8.35
C SER A 703 -13.81 -29.97 9.45
N CYS A 704 -14.28 -28.73 9.43
CA CYS A 704 -13.91 -27.74 10.45
C CYS A 704 -14.56 -28.07 11.81
N ILE A 705 -15.77 -28.64 11.79
CA ILE A 705 -16.39 -29.12 13.04
C ILE A 705 -15.54 -30.24 13.64
N GLN A 706 -15.07 -31.14 12.79
CA GLN A 706 -14.28 -32.28 13.25
C GLN A 706 -12.86 -31.92 13.65
N THR A 707 -12.22 -31.05 12.83
CA THR A 707 -10.82 -30.66 13.07
C THR A 707 -10.62 -29.23 12.58
N TRP A 708 -10.48 -28.31 13.52
CA TRP A 708 -10.23 -26.90 13.16
C TRP A 708 -8.84 -26.74 12.56
N SER A 709 -8.74 -26.02 11.45
CA SER A 709 -7.48 -25.74 10.76
C SER A 709 -7.39 -24.25 10.45
N PRO A 710 -6.22 -23.76 10.04
CA PRO A 710 -6.06 -22.34 9.69
C PRO A 710 -6.96 -21.86 8.55
N LEU A 711 -7.50 -22.79 7.75
CA LEU A 711 -8.40 -22.44 6.65
C LEU A 711 -9.87 -22.38 7.08
N CYS A 712 -10.19 -22.76 8.31
CA CYS A 712 -11.55 -22.70 8.83
C CYS A 712 -11.94 -21.29 9.23
N ARG A 713 -13.25 -21.03 9.24
CA ARG A 713 -13.78 -19.71 9.59
C ARG A 713 -14.85 -19.82 10.65
N ILE A 714 -14.86 -18.88 11.58
CA ILE A 714 -15.91 -18.74 12.58
C ILE A 714 -17.14 -18.15 11.90
N THR A 715 -18.30 -18.73 12.15
CA THR A 715 -19.58 -18.17 11.73
C THR A 715 -20.32 -17.65 12.96
N ILE A 716 -20.70 -16.40 12.96
CA ILE A 716 -21.43 -15.76 14.07
C ILE A 716 -22.82 -15.40 13.57
N ASN A 717 -23.84 -16.00 14.20
CA ASN A 717 -25.24 -15.73 13.93
C ASN A 717 -25.81 -14.83 15.01
N TYR A 718 -26.56 -13.82 14.65
CA TYR A 718 -27.16 -12.94 15.65
C TYR A 718 -28.06 -13.70 16.62
N PRO A 719 -29.04 -14.50 16.17
CA PRO A 719 -29.97 -15.13 17.10
C PRO A 719 -29.30 -16.09 18.09
N GLN A 720 -28.28 -16.84 17.63
CA GLN A 720 -27.67 -17.88 18.45
C GLN A 720 -26.48 -17.39 19.28
N HIS A 721 -25.74 -16.38 18.80
CA HIS A 721 -24.46 -16.01 19.43
C HIS A 721 -24.47 -14.61 20.02
N ILE A 722 -25.23 -13.70 19.42
CA ILE A 722 -25.23 -12.30 19.88
C ILE A 722 -26.42 -12.07 20.82
N HIS A 723 -27.61 -12.48 20.39
CA HIS A 723 -28.82 -12.19 21.15
C HIS A 723 -28.75 -12.72 22.60
N PRO A 724 -28.23 -13.95 22.87
CA PRO A 724 -28.15 -14.42 24.26
C PRO A 724 -27.24 -13.58 25.15
N LEU A 725 -26.35 -12.77 24.56
CA LEU A 725 -25.51 -11.89 25.37
C LEU A 725 -26.34 -10.81 26.09
N TRP A 726 -27.48 -10.43 25.51
CA TRP A 726 -28.34 -9.40 26.09
C TRP A 726 -29.11 -9.93 27.30
N THR A 727 -29.49 -11.20 27.27
CA THR A 727 -30.23 -11.84 28.35
C THR A 727 -29.31 -12.46 29.41
N LYS A 728 -28.01 -12.55 29.12
CA LYS A 728 -27.03 -13.10 30.08
C LYS A 728 -27.05 -12.27 31.35
N LEU A 729 -27.22 -12.96 32.50
CA LEU A 729 -27.30 -12.27 33.80
C LEU A 729 -25.96 -11.62 34.14
N ARG A 730 -26.04 -10.35 34.52
CA ARG A 730 -24.90 -9.53 34.96
C ARG A 730 -25.20 -8.94 36.31
N GLN A 731 -25.30 -9.83 37.29
CA GLN A 731 -25.70 -9.50 38.64
C GLN A 731 -24.50 -9.48 39.58
N THR A 732 -24.42 -8.45 40.39
CA THR A 732 -23.48 -8.39 41.51
C THR A 732 -24.25 -8.84 42.76
N VAL A 733 -23.69 -9.81 43.44
CA VAL A 733 -24.29 -10.35 44.66
C VAL A 733 -23.42 -9.99 45.86
N ASP A 734 -24.07 -9.74 46.97
CA ASP A 734 -23.39 -9.55 48.24
C ASP A 734 -22.78 -10.91 48.66
N PRO A 735 -21.48 -10.96 48.90
CA PRO A 735 -20.83 -12.26 49.19
C PRO A 735 -21.22 -12.88 50.51
N VAL A 736 -21.84 -12.12 51.41
CA VAL A 736 -22.25 -12.60 52.72
C VAL A 736 -23.72 -13.03 52.72
N THR A 737 -24.59 -12.17 52.15
CA THR A 737 -26.03 -12.40 52.19
C THR A 737 -26.56 -13.14 50.96
N SER A 738 -25.75 -13.23 49.89
CA SER A 738 -26.12 -13.76 48.57
C SER A 738 -27.26 -13.00 47.90
N MET A 739 -27.57 -11.79 48.35
CA MET A 739 -28.60 -10.95 47.74
C MET A 739 -28.02 -10.20 46.57
N VAL A 740 -28.83 -10.04 45.51
CA VAL A 740 -28.45 -9.22 44.36
C VAL A 740 -28.45 -7.76 44.76
N ILE A 741 -27.28 -7.12 44.64
CA ILE A 741 -27.11 -5.70 44.98
C ILE A 741 -27.04 -4.81 43.76
N ALA A 742 -26.84 -5.39 42.57
CA ALA A 742 -26.93 -4.66 41.31
C ALA A 742 -27.22 -5.66 40.19
N ASP A 743 -28.04 -5.27 39.24
CA ASP A 743 -28.34 -6.07 38.05
C ASP A 743 -28.13 -5.20 36.81
N ASN A 744 -27.09 -5.50 36.06
CA ASN A 744 -26.72 -4.80 34.84
C ASN A 744 -27.04 -5.62 33.58
N THR A 745 -27.95 -6.60 33.71
CA THR A 745 -28.41 -7.40 32.56
C THR A 745 -29.13 -6.48 31.56
N CYS A 746 -28.72 -6.55 30.30
CA CYS A 746 -29.24 -5.61 29.27
C CYS A 746 -30.75 -5.76 29.08
N ALA A 747 -31.25 -6.99 29.07
CA ALA A 747 -32.68 -7.28 28.81
C ALA A 747 -33.54 -7.30 30.07
N ARG A 748 -33.01 -6.85 31.21
CA ARG A 748 -33.81 -6.86 32.44
C ARG A 748 -34.99 -5.90 32.39
N ALA A 749 -35.98 -6.16 33.22
CA ALA A 749 -37.13 -5.25 33.37
C ALA A 749 -36.65 -3.84 33.72
N GLY A 750 -37.27 -2.84 33.18
CA GLY A 750 -36.86 -1.46 33.38
C GLY A 750 -35.71 -1.00 32.48
N CYS A 751 -35.18 -1.88 31.63
CA CYS A 751 -34.08 -1.51 30.72
C CYS A 751 -34.51 -1.75 29.26
N HIS A 752 -33.79 -2.63 28.52
CA HIS A 752 -34.17 -2.96 27.13
C HIS A 752 -35.23 -4.07 27.12
N ASN A 753 -36.36 -3.77 27.74
CA ASN A 753 -37.46 -4.69 28.01
C ASN A 753 -38.77 -3.90 27.92
N ARG A 754 -39.82 -4.52 27.40
CA ARG A 754 -41.13 -3.90 27.30
C ARG A 754 -41.79 -3.73 28.67
N LEU A 755 -41.27 -4.37 29.71
CA LEU A 755 -41.82 -4.26 31.06
C LEU A 755 -40.88 -3.48 31.96
N ASP A 756 -41.44 -2.62 32.79
CA ASP A 756 -40.70 -1.96 33.84
C ASP A 756 -40.53 -2.93 35.03
N GLU A 757 -39.85 -2.44 36.07
CA GLU A 757 -39.59 -3.25 37.27
C GLU A 757 -40.84 -3.63 38.06
N GLN A 758 -41.95 -2.97 37.78
CA GLN A 758 -43.24 -3.27 38.38
C GLN A 758 -44.13 -4.12 37.45
N GLY A 759 -43.61 -4.54 36.30
CA GLY A 759 -44.34 -5.38 35.33
C GLY A 759 -45.29 -4.63 34.46
N GLN A 760 -45.19 -3.28 34.40
CA GLN A 760 -46.05 -2.47 33.54
C GLN A 760 -45.38 -2.25 32.21
N LEU A 761 -46.16 -2.07 31.15
CA LEU A 761 -45.67 -1.82 29.82
C LEU A 761 -44.89 -0.49 29.75
N GLN A 762 -43.72 -0.53 29.17
CA GLN A 762 -42.90 0.66 28.93
C GLN A 762 -42.28 0.60 27.53
N VAL A 763 -41.76 1.73 27.09
CA VAL A 763 -40.93 1.76 25.89
C VAL A 763 -39.52 1.32 26.31
N PRO A 764 -38.98 0.26 25.69
CA PRO A 764 -37.63 -0.18 26.04
C PRO A 764 -36.59 0.93 25.87
N ALA A 765 -35.55 0.92 26.67
CA ALA A 765 -34.49 1.89 26.60
C ALA A 765 -33.92 1.96 25.16
N GLY A 766 -33.80 3.19 24.64
CA GLY A 766 -33.34 3.41 23.28
C GLY A 766 -34.28 2.84 22.23
N GLN A 767 -35.54 2.53 22.61
CA GLN A 767 -36.54 1.92 21.75
C GLN A 767 -36.10 0.55 21.21
N LEU A 768 -35.19 -0.12 21.95
CA LEU A 768 -34.58 -1.39 21.51
C LEU A 768 -34.97 -2.49 22.50
N GLU A 769 -35.80 -3.43 22.02
CA GLU A 769 -36.19 -4.62 22.77
C GLU A 769 -35.09 -5.67 22.64
N LEU A 770 -34.57 -6.15 23.77
CA LEU A 770 -33.50 -7.17 23.76
C LEU A 770 -33.92 -8.45 24.50
N THR A 771 -35.18 -8.63 24.79
CA THR A 771 -35.69 -9.88 25.34
C THR A 771 -35.86 -10.94 24.24
N ASP A 772 -36.17 -12.16 24.63
CA ASP A 772 -36.31 -13.25 23.66
C ASP A 772 -37.64 -13.23 22.88
N GLY A 773 -38.41 -12.17 22.96
CA GLY A 773 -39.64 -11.95 22.19
C GLY A 773 -40.89 -12.19 23.00
#